data_0de5fdd63fc0725f91e608608eac8ecb
#
_entry.id   0de5fdd63fc0725f91e608608eac8ecb
#
_cell.length_a   1.000
_cell.length_b   1.000
_cell.length_c   1.000
_cell.angle_alpha   90.00
_cell.angle_beta   90.00
_cell.angle_gamma   90.00
#
_symmetry.space_group_name_H-M   'P 1'
#
loop_
_entity.id
_entity.type
_entity.pdbx_description
1 polymer ?
#
loop_
_entity_poly.entity_id
_entity_poly.type
_entity_poly.pdbx_seq_one_letter_code
_entity_poly.pdbx_strand_id
1 'polypeptide(L)'
;MEQTAQIKECAHTVAGIVAHVDAGKTTLAESMLYLTGGTRKLGRVDHKDAFLDTYELEKNRGITIFSKQAELNLKNRKLTLLDTPGHVDFSAEMERTLQVLDYAILVISVADGVSGHVQTLWRLLKQYNVPVFLFINKMDQPGADKEETLLQLQKRLDGRCVDFSDLENFDERLAETDEELLEQFFETGKIRLEHIKKQIKDRKLFPCYFGSALKMQGITEFLEGFEMYTTVPVYGDLFGARVFKIARDAQGKRLTYLKVTGGVLKAKQVIGEEKIDQIRVYSGASFTSVSEAQPGMVCAVTGLNDTVTGQGLGCEIQAQTPILEPVLTYCVSFSPEIDIHEMYRKLSVLEEEEPQLQLVWQEETSEIHARVMGEVQIEILQSLIRERFGVEAFFTSGSIIYKETVENTVEGIGHFEPLRHYAEVHLLIEPGEPGSGMVYETNCSEDLLSKNWQRLIITHLEEKKHKGVLTGSELTDTKITLIAGRAHIKHTEGGDFRQATYRAVRQGLMQAKSRLLEPVYAYRLEIPSECIGRAMTDIQQMCGTFSAPEQEGELSILSGTAPVSTMRGYQREVVAYSRGHGRLFCTLKGYAPCHNEEEVVERIGYLPEADLSNTPDSVFCAHGAGFVVPWYEVPDYMHIEGMEQESEEEKMLRAANEAKRAKQEIVRSLEDYEAENEELKQIFERTYGPVKVYRQDDEEQYQSSAPKGASTYRPAKKKQQEEEYLLVDGYNI
;
A
#
# COMPACT_ATOMS: atom_id res chain seq x y z
N MET A 1 -39.70 -8.95 -45.99
CA MET A 1 -39.55 -7.88 -44.99
C MET A 1 -39.08 -8.54 -43.71
N GLU A 2 -37.82 -8.79 -43.63
CA GLU A 2 -37.15 -9.28 -42.43
C GLU A 2 -36.76 -8.04 -41.60
N GLN A 3 -37.43 -7.83 -40.49
CA GLN A 3 -36.99 -6.88 -39.49
C GLN A 3 -35.80 -7.49 -38.77
N THR A 4 -34.63 -7.08 -39.14
CA THR A 4 -33.41 -7.25 -38.34
C THR A 4 -33.64 -6.54 -36.99
N ALA A 5 -33.94 -7.30 -35.97
CA ALA A 5 -33.89 -6.82 -34.60
C ALA A 5 -32.42 -6.45 -34.31
N GLN A 6 -32.10 -5.17 -34.40
CA GLN A 6 -30.87 -4.62 -33.78
C GLN A 6 -30.96 -4.95 -32.30
N ILE A 7 -30.11 -5.85 -31.87
CA ILE A 7 -29.79 -6.05 -30.45
C ILE A 7 -29.24 -4.70 -29.99
N LYS A 8 -30.03 -3.92 -29.27
CA LYS A 8 -29.55 -2.76 -28.56
C LYS A 8 -28.44 -3.27 -27.65
N GLU A 9 -27.22 -2.87 -27.93
CA GLU A 9 -26.10 -3.10 -27.03
C GLU A 9 -26.50 -2.59 -25.63
N CYS A 10 -26.70 -3.51 -24.69
CA CYS A 10 -27.06 -3.15 -23.33
C CYS A 10 -25.85 -2.47 -22.70
N ALA A 11 -26.01 -1.22 -22.34
CA ALA A 11 -24.98 -0.47 -21.60
C ALA A 11 -24.67 -1.16 -20.27
N HIS A 12 -23.37 -1.31 -19.95
CA HIS A 12 -22.89 -1.91 -18.73
C HIS A 12 -22.41 -0.85 -17.74
N THR A 13 -22.71 -1.05 -16.46
CA THR A 13 -22.23 -0.22 -15.36
C THR A 13 -21.76 -1.15 -14.24
N VAL A 14 -20.69 -0.79 -13.56
CA VAL A 14 -20.13 -1.56 -12.43
C VAL A 14 -20.33 -0.76 -11.14
N ALA A 15 -21.03 -1.33 -10.17
CA ALA A 15 -21.17 -0.74 -8.84
C ALA A 15 -20.64 -1.70 -7.78
N GLY A 16 -19.90 -1.15 -6.81
CA GLY A 16 -19.43 -1.90 -5.64
C GLY A 16 -20.23 -1.55 -4.41
N ILE A 17 -20.62 -2.55 -3.63
CA ILE A 17 -21.18 -2.32 -2.29
C ILE A 17 -20.05 -2.35 -1.29
N VAL A 18 -19.88 -1.25 -0.56
CA VAL A 18 -18.90 -1.08 0.50
C VAL A 18 -19.61 -0.73 1.80
N ALA A 19 -19.16 -1.29 2.91
CA ALA A 19 -19.81 -1.08 4.21
C ALA A 19 -18.88 -1.47 5.36
N HIS A 20 -19.20 -0.94 6.54
CA HIS A 20 -18.69 -1.51 7.78
C HIS A 20 -19.27 -2.91 8.04
N VAL A 21 -18.61 -3.69 8.87
CA VAL A 21 -19.11 -5.00 9.35
C VAL A 21 -20.51 -4.83 9.92
N ASP A 22 -21.38 -5.80 9.68
CA ASP A 22 -22.78 -5.83 10.12
C ASP A 22 -23.69 -4.69 9.66
N ALA A 23 -23.24 -3.79 8.80
CA ALA A 23 -24.12 -2.74 8.25
C ALA A 23 -25.26 -3.28 7.35
N GLY A 24 -25.22 -4.57 7.01
CA GLY A 24 -26.23 -5.24 6.18
C GLY A 24 -25.97 -5.21 4.69
N LYS A 25 -24.68 -5.14 4.31
CA LYS A 25 -24.19 -5.12 2.93
C LYS A 25 -24.72 -6.29 2.10
N THR A 26 -24.45 -7.54 2.51
CA THR A 26 -24.90 -8.76 1.81
C THR A 26 -26.43 -8.84 1.79
N THR A 27 -27.13 -8.43 2.86
CA THR A 27 -28.59 -8.37 2.89
C THR A 27 -29.15 -7.41 1.84
N LEU A 28 -28.51 -6.24 1.65
CA LEU A 28 -28.90 -5.29 0.62
C LEU A 28 -28.64 -5.86 -0.79
N ALA A 29 -27.49 -6.49 -1.02
CA ALA A 29 -27.15 -7.14 -2.29
C ALA A 29 -28.17 -8.24 -2.65
N GLU A 30 -28.51 -9.11 -1.71
CA GLU A 30 -29.52 -10.16 -1.87
C GLU A 30 -30.91 -9.59 -2.21
N SER A 31 -31.29 -8.50 -1.54
CA SER A 31 -32.56 -7.81 -1.77
C SER A 31 -32.62 -7.18 -3.15
N MET A 32 -31.52 -6.55 -3.61
CA MET A 32 -31.40 -5.99 -4.95
C MET A 32 -31.48 -7.10 -6.01
N LEU A 33 -30.79 -8.22 -5.81
CA LEU A 33 -30.84 -9.40 -6.69
C LEU A 33 -32.25 -9.98 -6.82
N TYR A 34 -32.95 -10.11 -5.70
CA TYR A 34 -34.32 -10.62 -5.68
C TYR A 34 -35.29 -9.69 -6.44
N LEU A 35 -35.24 -8.38 -6.20
CA LEU A 35 -36.11 -7.39 -6.85
C LEU A 35 -35.87 -7.27 -8.36
N THR A 36 -34.62 -7.46 -8.80
CA THR A 36 -34.29 -7.42 -10.24
C THR A 36 -34.44 -8.77 -10.94
N GLY A 37 -34.90 -9.79 -10.22
CA GLY A 37 -35.14 -11.13 -10.78
C GLY A 37 -33.88 -11.95 -11.01
N GLY A 38 -32.72 -11.51 -10.45
CA GLY A 38 -31.46 -12.24 -10.48
C GLY A 38 -31.50 -13.54 -9.67
N THR A 39 -32.34 -13.58 -8.62
CA THR A 39 -32.60 -14.79 -7.83
C THR A 39 -34.12 -15.02 -7.70
N ARG A 40 -34.51 -16.31 -7.59
CA ARG A 40 -35.92 -16.69 -7.37
C ARG A 40 -36.34 -16.67 -5.90
N LYS A 41 -35.39 -16.70 -4.99
CA LYS A 41 -35.56 -16.74 -3.55
C LYS A 41 -34.70 -15.65 -2.94
N LEU A 42 -35.23 -14.93 -1.96
CA LEU A 42 -34.46 -13.99 -1.16
C LEU A 42 -33.52 -14.78 -0.24
N GLY A 43 -32.21 -14.70 -0.50
CA GLY A 43 -31.19 -15.27 0.35
C GLY A 43 -31.07 -14.50 1.66
N ARG A 44 -30.72 -15.19 2.75
CA ARG A 44 -30.53 -14.59 4.08
C ARG A 44 -29.21 -15.06 4.69
N VAL A 45 -28.44 -14.13 5.18
CA VAL A 45 -27.16 -14.40 5.86
C VAL A 45 -27.41 -15.26 7.12
N ASP A 46 -28.44 -14.91 7.91
CA ASP A 46 -28.80 -15.64 9.13
C ASP A 46 -29.16 -17.12 8.88
N HIS A 47 -29.71 -17.42 7.71
CA HIS A 47 -30.07 -18.78 7.32
C HIS A 47 -28.96 -19.50 6.55
N LYS A 48 -27.80 -18.83 6.33
CA LYS A 48 -26.66 -19.35 5.56
C LYS A 48 -27.00 -19.75 4.12
N ASP A 49 -28.05 -19.15 3.52
CA ASP A 49 -28.55 -19.44 2.18
C ASP A 49 -28.42 -18.21 1.22
N ALA A 50 -27.59 -17.22 1.60
CA ALA A 50 -27.27 -16.09 0.74
C ALA A 50 -26.60 -16.56 -0.56
N PHE A 51 -27.03 -16.01 -1.69
CA PHE A 51 -26.55 -16.38 -3.04
C PHE A 51 -25.07 -15.99 -3.25
N LEU A 52 -24.65 -14.86 -2.65
CA LEU A 52 -23.30 -14.34 -2.78
C LEU A 52 -22.30 -14.99 -1.83
N ASP A 53 -22.73 -15.48 -0.65
CA ASP A 53 -21.84 -16.17 0.29
C ASP A 53 -21.61 -17.60 -0.18
N THR A 54 -20.60 -17.79 -1.03
CA THR A 54 -20.32 -19.11 -1.66
C THR A 54 -19.33 -19.97 -0.88
N TYR A 55 -18.51 -19.33 -0.01
CA TYR A 55 -17.46 -19.99 0.76
C TYR A 55 -17.96 -20.40 2.15
N GLU A 56 -17.61 -21.61 2.60
CA GLU A 56 -18.14 -22.12 3.88
C GLU A 56 -17.74 -21.28 5.09
N LEU A 57 -16.54 -20.71 5.10
CA LEU A 57 -16.08 -19.83 6.16
C LEU A 57 -16.88 -18.53 6.21
N GLU A 58 -17.26 -17.96 5.05
CA GLU A 58 -18.14 -16.79 4.97
C GLU A 58 -19.49 -17.09 5.61
N LYS A 59 -20.10 -18.24 5.24
CA LYS A 59 -21.40 -18.69 5.80
C LYS A 59 -21.35 -18.95 7.31
N ASN A 60 -20.24 -19.51 7.78
CA ASN A 60 -20.11 -19.86 9.20
C ASN A 60 -19.88 -18.64 10.08
N ARG A 61 -19.20 -17.62 9.56
CA ARG A 61 -18.87 -16.37 10.28
C ARG A 61 -19.84 -15.23 10.02
N GLY A 62 -20.64 -15.32 8.94
CA GLY A 62 -21.53 -14.25 8.50
C GLY A 62 -20.80 -13.02 7.96
N ILE A 63 -19.53 -13.16 7.50
CA ILE A 63 -18.73 -12.09 6.92
C ILE A 63 -18.31 -12.42 5.50
N THR A 64 -18.33 -11.43 4.60
CA THR A 64 -17.76 -11.56 3.26
C THR A 64 -16.24 -11.44 3.34
N ILE A 65 -15.53 -12.42 2.80
CA ILE A 65 -14.05 -12.48 2.78
C ILE A 65 -13.53 -12.07 1.40
N PHE A 66 -14.13 -12.62 0.35
CA PHE A 66 -13.73 -12.39 -1.04
C PHE A 66 -14.78 -11.57 -1.78
N SER A 67 -14.34 -10.68 -2.65
CA SER A 67 -15.23 -9.93 -3.54
C SER A 67 -15.98 -10.88 -4.47
N LYS A 68 -17.28 -10.75 -4.53
CA LYS A 68 -18.20 -11.54 -5.36
C LYS A 68 -18.86 -10.67 -6.41
N GLN A 69 -19.20 -11.28 -7.54
CA GLN A 69 -19.87 -10.62 -8.65
C GLN A 69 -21.28 -11.16 -8.82
N ALA A 70 -22.22 -10.26 -9.08
CA ALA A 70 -23.57 -10.59 -9.53
C ALA A 70 -24.04 -9.66 -10.64
N GLU A 71 -24.86 -10.16 -11.54
CA GLU A 71 -25.50 -9.34 -12.58
C GLU A 71 -26.94 -9.00 -12.21
N LEU A 72 -27.28 -7.71 -12.28
CA LEU A 72 -28.63 -7.19 -12.11
C LEU A 72 -29.12 -6.58 -13.42
N ASN A 73 -30.34 -6.94 -13.81
CA ASN A 73 -30.97 -6.36 -14.98
C ASN A 73 -31.86 -5.17 -14.57
N LEU A 74 -31.37 -3.96 -14.78
CA LEU A 74 -32.15 -2.75 -14.63
C LEU A 74 -33.01 -2.52 -15.92
N LYS A 75 -33.94 -1.54 -15.89
CA LYS A 75 -34.86 -1.30 -17.00
C LYS A 75 -34.13 -1.00 -18.32
N ASN A 76 -33.05 -0.23 -18.29
CA ASN A 76 -32.37 0.26 -19.50
C ASN A 76 -30.92 -0.21 -19.64
N ARG A 77 -30.34 -0.91 -18.63
CA ARG A 77 -28.93 -1.33 -18.60
C ARG A 77 -28.71 -2.55 -17.72
N LYS A 78 -27.56 -3.15 -17.90
CA LYS A 78 -27.04 -4.18 -16.99
C LYS A 78 -26.12 -3.54 -15.93
N LEU A 79 -26.34 -3.91 -14.70
CA LEU A 79 -25.50 -3.51 -13.58
C LEU A 79 -24.72 -4.73 -13.07
N THR A 80 -23.41 -4.67 -13.15
CA THR A 80 -22.54 -5.62 -12.45
C THR A 80 -22.34 -5.14 -11.03
N LEU A 81 -22.84 -5.89 -10.07
CA LEU A 81 -22.69 -5.63 -8.65
C LEU A 81 -21.47 -6.39 -8.13
N LEU A 82 -20.53 -5.69 -7.50
CA LEU A 82 -19.40 -6.27 -6.80
C LEU A 82 -19.65 -6.14 -5.29
N ASP A 83 -19.91 -7.26 -4.64
CA ASP A 83 -20.00 -7.33 -3.17
C ASP A 83 -18.60 -7.44 -2.60
N THR A 84 -18.16 -6.44 -1.83
CA THR A 84 -16.80 -6.37 -1.30
C THR A 84 -16.74 -6.79 0.17
N PRO A 85 -15.58 -7.23 0.68
CA PRO A 85 -15.42 -7.48 2.11
C PRO A 85 -15.74 -6.26 2.97
N GLY A 86 -16.45 -6.47 4.07
CA GLY A 86 -16.74 -5.41 5.04
C GLY A 86 -15.81 -5.40 6.25
N HIS A 87 -15.02 -6.47 6.45
CA HIS A 87 -14.08 -6.58 7.56
C HIS A 87 -12.75 -5.90 7.22
N VAL A 88 -12.17 -5.23 8.20
CA VAL A 88 -10.93 -4.44 8.04
C VAL A 88 -9.76 -5.28 7.57
N ASP A 89 -9.63 -6.51 8.05
CA ASP A 89 -8.54 -7.42 7.67
C ASP A 89 -8.55 -7.79 6.18
N PHE A 90 -9.68 -7.57 5.48
CA PHE A 90 -9.84 -7.80 4.05
C PHE A 90 -9.98 -6.50 3.25
N SER A 91 -9.66 -5.37 3.87
CA SER A 91 -9.75 -4.05 3.21
C SER A 91 -8.89 -3.94 1.95
N ALA A 92 -7.83 -4.72 1.87
CA ALA A 92 -6.98 -4.82 0.69
C ALA A 92 -7.70 -5.37 -0.56
N GLU A 93 -8.48 -6.43 -0.39
CA GLU A 93 -9.33 -6.98 -1.45
C GLU A 93 -10.41 -5.97 -1.87
N MET A 94 -10.99 -5.27 -0.90
CA MET A 94 -11.95 -4.20 -1.15
C MET A 94 -11.29 -3.07 -1.94
N GLU A 95 -10.12 -2.58 -1.52
CA GLU A 95 -9.42 -1.49 -2.19
C GLU A 95 -9.08 -1.80 -3.66
N ARG A 96 -8.61 -3.01 -3.96
CA ARG A 96 -8.38 -3.46 -5.33
C ARG A 96 -9.66 -3.39 -6.17
N THR A 97 -10.80 -3.74 -5.57
CA THR A 97 -12.09 -3.69 -6.24
C THR A 97 -12.53 -2.26 -6.54
N LEU A 98 -12.22 -1.27 -5.68
CA LEU A 98 -12.57 0.15 -5.91
C LEU A 98 -12.05 0.68 -7.25
N GLN A 99 -10.90 0.20 -7.71
CA GLN A 99 -10.24 0.67 -8.93
C GLN A 99 -10.97 0.32 -10.24
N VAL A 100 -11.96 -0.56 -10.17
CA VAL A 100 -12.77 -0.97 -11.35
C VAL A 100 -14.23 -0.53 -11.25
N LEU A 101 -14.61 0.18 -10.18
CA LEU A 101 -15.96 0.67 -10.00
C LEU A 101 -16.25 1.91 -10.87
N ASP A 102 -17.47 2.00 -11.38
CA ASP A 102 -18.02 3.25 -11.92
C ASP A 102 -18.74 4.05 -10.83
N TYR A 103 -19.34 3.33 -9.86
CA TYR A 103 -20.04 3.90 -8.71
C TYR A 103 -19.86 3.00 -7.49
N ALA A 104 -19.92 3.60 -6.30
CA ALA A 104 -19.96 2.88 -5.04
C ALA A 104 -21.31 3.09 -4.33
N ILE A 105 -21.78 2.04 -3.70
CA ILE A 105 -22.94 2.05 -2.80
C ILE A 105 -22.39 1.89 -1.39
N LEU A 106 -22.29 2.99 -0.65
CA LEU A 106 -21.82 2.97 0.74
C LEU A 106 -23.00 2.71 1.67
N VAL A 107 -23.01 1.53 2.29
CA VAL A 107 -24.06 1.13 3.23
C VAL A 107 -23.65 1.51 4.65
N ILE A 108 -24.51 2.26 5.33
CA ILE A 108 -24.32 2.73 6.70
C ILE A 108 -25.50 2.22 7.54
N SER A 109 -25.22 1.56 8.65
CA SER A 109 -26.25 1.22 9.64
C SER A 109 -26.64 2.45 10.44
N VAL A 110 -27.94 2.74 10.59
CA VAL A 110 -28.42 3.87 11.38
C VAL A 110 -27.94 3.81 12.82
N ALA A 111 -27.84 2.58 13.39
CA ALA A 111 -27.40 2.38 14.77
C ALA A 111 -25.91 2.70 14.97
N ASP A 112 -25.06 2.35 13.98
CA ASP A 112 -23.60 2.54 14.08
C ASP A 112 -23.17 3.92 13.60
N GLY A 113 -24.00 4.58 12.79
CA GLY A 113 -23.73 5.87 12.19
C GLY A 113 -22.42 5.93 11.40
N VAL A 114 -21.75 7.07 11.41
CA VAL A 114 -20.46 7.27 10.74
C VAL A 114 -19.33 6.82 11.65
N SER A 115 -18.98 5.53 11.59
CA SER A 115 -17.85 4.93 12.30
C SER A 115 -16.49 5.32 11.69
N GLY A 116 -15.40 5.05 12.41
CA GLY A 116 -14.03 5.26 11.88
C GLY A 116 -13.76 4.49 10.59
N HIS A 117 -14.30 3.27 10.46
CA HIS A 117 -14.19 2.50 9.22
C HIS A 117 -14.95 3.15 8.06
N VAL A 118 -16.16 3.67 8.29
CA VAL A 118 -16.91 4.41 7.27
C VAL A 118 -16.11 5.63 6.79
N GLN A 119 -15.42 6.35 7.69
CA GLN A 119 -14.54 7.45 7.32
C GLN A 119 -13.34 7.00 6.48
N THR A 120 -12.75 5.84 6.81
CA THR A 120 -11.67 5.25 6.01
C THR A 120 -12.17 4.89 4.61
N LEU A 121 -13.33 4.21 4.50
CA LEU A 121 -13.96 3.92 3.22
C LEU A 121 -14.24 5.19 2.41
N TRP A 122 -14.76 6.23 3.06
CA TRP A 122 -15.02 7.53 2.43
C TRP A 122 -13.76 8.17 1.86
N ARG A 123 -12.64 8.13 2.63
CA ARG A 123 -11.33 8.63 2.18
C ARG A 123 -10.81 7.85 0.96
N LEU A 124 -10.88 6.52 0.99
CA LEU A 124 -10.49 5.67 -0.15
C LEU A 124 -11.35 5.96 -1.38
N LEU A 125 -12.67 6.04 -1.24
CA LEU A 125 -13.57 6.39 -2.33
C LEU A 125 -13.28 7.79 -2.92
N LYS A 126 -12.83 8.73 -2.08
CA LYS A 126 -12.37 10.05 -2.52
C LYS A 126 -11.04 9.96 -3.29
N GLN A 127 -10.08 9.20 -2.78
CA GLN A 127 -8.77 8.99 -3.40
C GLN A 127 -8.88 8.38 -4.79
N TYR A 128 -9.70 7.34 -4.94
CA TYR A 128 -9.94 6.68 -6.22
C TYR A 128 -10.97 7.41 -7.10
N ASN A 129 -11.44 8.58 -6.68
CA ASN A 129 -12.43 9.41 -7.37
C ASN A 129 -13.70 8.63 -7.78
N VAL A 130 -14.16 7.68 -6.94
CA VAL A 130 -15.35 6.88 -7.20
C VAL A 130 -16.60 7.64 -6.74
N PRO A 131 -17.60 7.92 -7.62
CA PRO A 131 -18.87 8.53 -7.23
C PRO A 131 -19.66 7.62 -6.25
N VAL A 132 -20.30 8.21 -5.24
CA VAL A 132 -20.90 7.48 -4.12
C VAL A 132 -22.38 7.75 -3.98
N PHE A 133 -23.16 6.67 -3.85
CA PHE A 133 -24.52 6.67 -3.33
C PHE A 133 -24.51 6.11 -1.91
N LEU A 134 -25.20 6.75 -0.99
CA LEU A 134 -25.32 6.29 0.38
C LEU A 134 -26.65 5.56 0.59
N PHE A 135 -26.62 4.37 1.16
CA PHE A 135 -27.81 3.65 1.60
C PHE A 135 -27.78 3.50 3.12
N ILE A 136 -28.66 4.25 3.81
CA ILE A 136 -28.78 4.21 5.26
C ILE A 136 -29.73 3.08 5.62
N ASN A 137 -29.16 2.00 6.12
CA ASN A 137 -29.84 0.75 6.36
C ASN A 137 -30.32 0.62 7.84
N LYS A 138 -31.17 -0.36 8.08
CA LYS A 138 -31.76 -0.68 9.38
C LYS A 138 -32.67 0.41 9.97
N MET A 139 -33.31 1.20 9.11
CA MET A 139 -34.29 2.23 9.53
C MET A 139 -35.52 1.68 10.27
N ASP A 140 -35.68 0.35 10.30
CA ASP A 140 -36.70 -0.36 11.06
C ASP A 140 -36.36 -0.56 12.53
N GLN A 141 -35.17 -0.15 12.98
CA GLN A 141 -34.76 -0.26 14.39
C GLN A 141 -35.38 0.85 15.25
N PRO A 142 -35.67 0.56 16.53
CA PRO A 142 -36.13 1.58 17.46
C PRO A 142 -35.11 2.70 17.63
N GLY A 143 -35.57 3.96 17.58
CA GLY A 143 -34.68 5.13 17.72
C GLY A 143 -34.04 5.60 16.41
N ALA A 144 -34.34 4.97 15.27
CA ALA A 144 -33.86 5.46 13.98
C ALA A 144 -34.49 6.80 13.65
N ASP A 145 -33.66 7.84 13.51
CA ASP A 145 -34.03 9.19 13.12
C ASP A 145 -33.33 9.56 11.81
N LYS A 146 -34.13 9.91 10.80
CA LYS A 146 -33.66 10.23 9.47
C LYS A 146 -32.95 11.57 9.40
N GLU A 147 -33.49 12.58 10.07
CA GLU A 147 -32.96 13.95 10.05
C GLU A 147 -31.64 14.03 10.83
N GLU A 148 -31.59 13.43 12.03
CA GLU A 148 -30.37 13.35 12.84
C GLU A 148 -29.25 12.60 12.10
N THR A 149 -29.60 11.48 11.45
CA THR A 149 -28.63 10.72 10.66
C THR A 149 -28.11 11.53 9.47
N LEU A 150 -28.98 12.23 8.74
CA LEU A 150 -28.54 13.08 7.63
C LEU A 150 -27.60 14.19 8.10
N LEU A 151 -27.90 14.86 9.20
CA LEU A 151 -27.00 15.87 9.80
C LEU A 151 -25.64 15.27 10.20
N GLN A 152 -25.63 14.04 10.71
CA GLN A 152 -24.39 13.32 11.04
C GLN A 152 -23.57 13.04 9.78
N LEU A 153 -24.19 12.58 8.68
CA LEU A 153 -23.54 12.37 7.39
C LEU A 153 -22.94 13.66 6.85
N GLN A 154 -23.70 14.75 6.87
CA GLN A 154 -23.26 16.07 6.42
C GLN A 154 -22.07 16.59 7.23
N LYS A 155 -22.07 16.40 8.53
CA LYS A 155 -21.00 16.87 9.44
C LYS A 155 -19.73 16.02 9.34
N ARG A 156 -19.85 14.69 9.22
CA ARG A 156 -18.71 13.75 9.34
C ARG A 156 -18.15 13.27 8.00
N LEU A 157 -18.94 13.33 6.91
CA LEU A 157 -18.51 12.91 5.58
C LEU A 157 -18.40 14.11 4.63
N ASP A 158 -19.53 14.71 4.26
CA ASP A 158 -19.55 15.85 3.33
C ASP A 158 -20.88 16.60 3.45
N GLY A 159 -20.84 17.93 3.56
CA GLY A 159 -22.03 18.78 3.64
C GLY A 159 -23.00 18.67 2.45
N ARG A 160 -22.56 18.06 1.35
CA ARG A 160 -23.34 17.85 0.13
C ARG A 160 -24.05 16.48 0.09
N CYS A 161 -24.24 15.85 1.24
CA CYS A 161 -25.10 14.69 1.39
C CYS A 161 -26.58 15.17 1.39
N VAL A 162 -27.37 14.71 0.43
CA VAL A 162 -28.77 15.11 0.25
C VAL A 162 -29.67 13.90 0.22
N ASP A 163 -30.84 13.99 0.86
CA ASP A 163 -31.86 12.95 0.85
C ASP A 163 -32.59 12.92 -0.50
N PHE A 164 -32.45 11.81 -1.22
CA PHE A 164 -33.08 11.54 -2.51
C PHE A 164 -34.33 10.66 -2.38
N SER A 165 -34.66 10.20 -1.18
CA SER A 165 -35.88 9.43 -0.92
C SER A 165 -37.12 10.34 -0.69
N ASP A 166 -36.88 11.61 -0.38
CA ASP A 166 -37.92 12.63 -0.19
C ASP A 166 -37.86 13.64 -1.35
N LEU A 167 -38.97 13.80 -2.06
CA LEU A 167 -39.06 14.70 -3.21
C LEU A 167 -39.69 16.06 -2.86
N GLU A 168 -40.07 16.31 -1.59
CA GLU A 168 -40.54 17.63 -1.17
C GLU A 168 -39.37 18.62 -1.15
N ASN A 169 -39.53 19.77 -1.81
CA ASN A 169 -38.51 20.81 -1.98
C ASN A 169 -37.17 20.29 -2.50
N PHE A 170 -37.20 19.23 -3.31
CA PHE A 170 -35.99 18.55 -3.76
C PHE A 170 -35.04 19.45 -4.53
N ASP A 171 -35.56 20.23 -5.51
CA ASP A 171 -34.75 21.16 -6.30
C ASP A 171 -34.10 22.26 -5.43
N GLU A 172 -34.80 22.75 -4.40
CA GLU A 172 -34.30 23.74 -3.46
C GLU A 172 -33.14 23.18 -2.63
N ARG A 173 -33.30 21.99 -2.06
CA ARG A 173 -32.24 21.30 -1.29
C ARG A 173 -31.00 21.00 -2.14
N LEU A 174 -31.20 20.67 -3.43
CA LEU A 174 -30.08 20.50 -4.36
C LEU A 174 -29.38 21.83 -4.66
N ALA A 175 -30.14 22.91 -4.83
CA ALA A 175 -29.60 24.24 -5.10
C ALA A 175 -28.69 24.74 -3.97
N GLU A 176 -28.94 24.37 -2.71
CA GLU A 176 -28.10 24.72 -1.56
C GLU A 176 -26.72 24.07 -1.57
N THR A 177 -26.48 23.06 -2.40
CA THR A 177 -25.23 22.29 -2.39
C THR A 177 -24.12 22.83 -3.27
N ASP A 178 -24.46 23.60 -4.32
CA ASP A 178 -23.50 24.08 -5.30
C ASP A 178 -23.98 25.36 -6.00
N GLU A 179 -23.06 26.31 -6.27
CA GLU A 179 -23.38 27.60 -6.87
C GLU A 179 -23.98 27.47 -8.28
N GLU A 180 -23.51 26.53 -9.12
CA GLU A 180 -24.05 26.29 -10.45
C GLU A 180 -25.53 25.81 -10.39
N LEU A 181 -25.83 24.97 -9.41
CA LEU A 181 -27.20 24.48 -9.19
C LEU A 181 -28.11 25.59 -8.64
N LEU A 182 -27.58 26.46 -7.77
CA LEU A 182 -28.30 27.59 -7.21
C LEU A 182 -28.66 28.61 -8.31
N GLU A 183 -27.74 28.96 -9.19
CA GLU A 183 -28.00 29.86 -10.32
C GLU A 183 -29.08 29.28 -11.23
N GLN A 184 -28.99 27.99 -11.57
CA GLN A 184 -30.00 27.33 -12.40
C GLN A 184 -31.38 27.31 -11.75
N PHE A 185 -31.45 27.08 -10.44
CA PHE A 185 -32.70 27.08 -9.70
C PHE A 185 -33.34 28.48 -9.71
N PHE A 186 -32.55 29.54 -9.51
CA PHE A 186 -33.06 30.94 -9.60
C PHE A 186 -33.56 31.29 -10.98
N GLU A 187 -32.93 30.77 -12.06
CA GLU A 187 -33.35 31.06 -13.42
C GLU A 187 -34.61 30.30 -13.86
N THR A 188 -34.72 29.02 -13.49
CA THR A 188 -35.71 28.11 -14.07
C THR A 188 -36.70 27.52 -13.06
N GLY A 189 -36.45 27.68 -11.75
CA GLY A 189 -37.21 27.04 -10.68
C GLY A 189 -37.03 25.52 -10.60
N LYS A 190 -36.14 24.92 -11.43
CA LYS A 190 -35.87 23.48 -11.49
C LYS A 190 -34.41 23.21 -11.86
N ILE A 191 -33.89 22.10 -11.35
CA ILE A 191 -32.57 21.63 -11.72
C ILE A 191 -32.68 20.53 -12.80
N ARG A 192 -31.89 20.65 -13.86
CA ARG A 192 -31.87 19.68 -14.94
C ARG A 192 -31.19 18.38 -14.53
N LEU A 193 -31.77 17.26 -14.88
CA LEU A 193 -31.29 15.93 -14.58
C LEU A 193 -29.82 15.71 -14.97
N GLU A 194 -29.39 16.26 -16.12
CA GLU A 194 -28.01 16.11 -16.60
C GLU A 194 -27.00 16.85 -15.68
N HIS A 195 -27.39 17.95 -15.05
CA HIS A 195 -26.55 18.64 -14.08
C HIS A 195 -26.45 17.83 -12.78
N ILE A 196 -27.55 17.25 -12.30
CA ILE A 196 -27.53 16.35 -11.13
C ILE A 196 -26.59 15.18 -11.36
N LYS A 197 -26.70 14.52 -12.53
CA LYS A 197 -25.82 13.41 -12.93
C LYS A 197 -24.35 13.83 -12.95
N LYS A 198 -24.06 15.01 -13.52
CA LYS A 198 -22.70 15.57 -13.56
C LYS A 198 -22.14 15.79 -12.15
N GLN A 199 -22.92 16.45 -11.29
CA GLN A 199 -22.49 16.73 -9.90
C GLN A 199 -22.23 15.43 -9.10
N ILE A 200 -23.05 14.38 -9.30
CA ILE A 200 -22.82 13.07 -8.68
C ILE A 200 -21.53 12.45 -9.22
N LYS A 201 -21.37 12.46 -10.56
CA LYS A 201 -20.18 11.89 -11.23
C LYS A 201 -18.89 12.59 -10.77
N ASP A 202 -18.93 13.92 -10.62
CA ASP A 202 -17.80 14.74 -10.22
C ASP A 202 -17.60 14.77 -8.68
N ARG A 203 -18.33 13.92 -7.94
CA ARG A 203 -18.30 13.84 -6.45
C ARG A 203 -18.59 15.17 -5.76
N LYS A 204 -19.44 15.95 -6.32
CA LYS A 204 -19.94 17.23 -5.76
C LYS A 204 -21.34 17.13 -5.17
N LEU A 205 -21.99 15.97 -5.29
CA LEU A 205 -23.30 15.66 -4.73
C LEU A 205 -23.35 14.18 -4.35
N PHE A 206 -23.90 13.88 -3.18
CA PHE A 206 -23.95 12.54 -2.60
C PHE A 206 -25.40 12.15 -2.27
N PRO A 207 -26.05 11.36 -3.15
CA PRO A 207 -27.41 10.89 -2.90
C PRO A 207 -27.50 9.96 -1.71
N CYS A 208 -28.39 10.29 -0.76
CA CYS A 208 -28.70 9.48 0.42
C CYS A 208 -30.08 8.86 0.27
N TYR A 209 -30.20 7.57 0.53
CA TYR A 209 -31.44 6.80 0.56
C TYR A 209 -31.57 6.12 1.92
N PHE A 210 -32.79 6.07 2.43
CA PHE A 210 -33.09 5.52 3.76
C PHE A 210 -33.99 4.28 3.61
N GLY A 211 -33.67 3.20 4.29
CA GLY A 211 -34.46 2.00 4.18
C GLY A 211 -34.06 0.87 5.14
N SER A 212 -34.68 -0.27 4.95
CA SER A 212 -34.35 -1.52 5.62
C SER A 212 -34.21 -2.65 4.60
N ALA A 213 -32.99 -3.11 4.41
CA ALA A 213 -32.69 -4.22 3.51
C ALA A 213 -33.44 -5.49 3.95
N LEU A 214 -33.48 -5.75 5.27
CA LEU A 214 -34.18 -6.90 5.85
C LEU A 214 -35.70 -6.88 5.60
N LYS A 215 -36.30 -5.70 5.62
CA LYS A 215 -37.75 -5.49 5.39
C LYS A 215 -38.09 -5.16 3.95
N MET A 216 -37.11 -5.10 3.06
CA MET A 216 -37.30 -4.74 1.65
C MET A 216 -37.83 -3.31 1.44
N GLN A 217 -37.59 -2.39 2.39
CA GLN A 217 -38.08 -1.01 2.35
C GLN A 217 -37.03 -0.06 1.77
N GLY A 218 -37.44 0.87 0.89
CA GLY A 218 -36.57 1.89 0.29
C GLY A 218 -35.64 1.36 -0.82
N ILE A 219 -35.63 0.05 -1.12
CA ILE A 219 -34.70 -0.53 -2.09
C ILE A 219 -35.16 -0.30 -3.54
N THR A 220 -36.46 -0.34 -3.79
CA THR A 220 -37.02 -0.07 -5.14
C THR A 220 -36.72 1.37 -5.53
N GLU A 221 -37.02 2.32 -4.65
CA GLU A 221 -36.74 3.74 -4.81
C GLU A 221 -35.25 3.99 -5.01
N PHE A 222 -34.41 3.30 -4.25
CA PHE A 222 -32.95 3.35 -4.42
C PHE A 222 -32.51 2.87 -5.81
N LEU A 223 -33.00 1.71 -6.26
CA LEU A 223 -32.65 1.15 -7.59
C LEU A 223 -33.11 2.05 -8.73
N GLU A 224 -34.34 2.59 -8.64
CA GLU A 224 -34.86 3.52 -9.63
C GLU A 224 -34.06 4.84 -9.65
N GLY A 225 -33.74 5.38 -8.49
CA GLY A 225 -32.90 6.56 -8.38
C GLY A 225 -31.47 6.31 -8.84
N PHE A 226 -30.88 5.17 -8.49
CA PHE A 226 -29.56 4.79 -8.99
C PHE A 226 -29.53 4.71 -10.53
N GLU A 227 -30.54 4.11 -11.14
CA GLU A 227 -30.66 4.07 -12.61
C GLU A 227 -30.86 5.46 -13.20
N MET A 228 -31.69 6.31 -12.58
CA MET A 228 -32.04 7.64 -13.06
C MET A 228 -30.83 8.60 -12.98
N TYR A 229 -30.11 8.62 -11.87
CA TYR A 229 -29.09 9.65 -11.56
C TYR A 229 -27.66 9.24 -11.91
N THR A 230 -27.44 8.02 -12.40
CA THR A 230 -26.11 7.59 -12.88
C THR A 230 -25.97 7.75 -14.39
N THR A 231 -24.75 7.94 -14.86
CA THR A 231 -24.38 7.95 -16.27
C THR A 231 -23.68 6.66 -16.65
N VAL A 232 -23.88 6.19 -17.87
CA VAL A 232 -23.11 5.08 -18.41
C VAL A 232 -21.75 5.60 -18.84
N PRO A 233 -20.64 4.96 -18.43
CA PRO A 233 -19.32 5.33 -18.89
C PRO A 233 -19.19 5.22 -20.42
N VAL A 234 -18.47 6.15 -21.03
CA VAL A 234 -18.13 6.10 -22.45
C VAL A 234 -16.72 5.57 -22.57
N TYR A 235 -16.55 4.52 -23.35
CA TYR A 235 -15.27 3.85 -23.55
C TYR A 235 -14.73 4.10 -24.96
N GLY A 236 -13.40 4.07 -25.12
CA GLY A 236 -12.74 4.19 -26.41
C GLY A 236 -12.83 2.91 -27.25
N ASP A 237 -12.50 3.03 -28.54
CA ASP A 237 -12.55 1.90 -29.48
C ASP A 237 -11.33 0.95 -29.37
N LEU A 238 -10.24 1.44 -28.81
CA LEU A 238 -9.03 0.64 -28.61
C LEU A 238 -9.20 -0.29 -27.41
N PHE A 239 -8.76 -1.54 -27.55
CA PHE A 239 -8.80 -2.50 -26.47
C PHE A 239 -8.01 -2.02 -25.25
N GLY A 240 -8.69 -2.01 -24.11
CA GLY A 240 -8.14 -1.76 -22.80
C GLY A 240 -8.87 -2.61 -21.76
N ALA A 241 -8.15 -3.11 -20.77
CA ALA A 241 -8.74 -3.80 -19.62
C ALA A 241 -7.87 -3.61 -18.37
N ARG A 242 -8.51 -3.60 -17.20
CA ARG A 242 -7.84 -3.49 -15.90
C ARG A 242 -8.02 -4.75 -15.10
N VAL A 243 -6.92 -5.38 -14.72
CA VAL A 243 -6.89 -6.55 -13.84
C VAL A 243 -7.03 -6.09 -12.39
N PHE A 244 -8.00 -6.63 -11.65
CA PHE A 244 -8.21 -6.25 -10.24
C PHE A 244 -8.13 -7.41 -9.26
N LYS A 245 -8.21 -8.66 -9.76
CA LYS A 245 -8.15 -9.85 -8.92
C LYS A 245 -7.59 -11.04 -9.68
N ILE A 246 -6.79 -11.83 -9.00
CA ILE A 246 -6.37 -13.17 -9.43
C ILE A 246 -7.02 -14.19 -8.49
N ALA A 247 -7.52 -15.28 -9.03
CA ALA A 247 -8.08 -16.38 -8.25
C ALA A 247 -7.84 -17.71 -8.97
N ARG A 248 -8.23 -18.82 -8.34
CA ARG A 248 -8.21 -20.14 -8.95
C ARG A 248 -9.57 -20.82 -8.82
N ASP A 249 -9.97 -21.53 -9.86
CA ASP A 249 -11.22 -22.32 -9.82
C ASP A 249 -11.03 -23.62 -9.02
N ALA A 250 -12.12 -24.37 -8.84
CA ALA A 250 -12.11 -25.63 -8.10
C ALA A 250 -11.14 -26.71 -8.68
N GLN A 251 -10.73 -26.55 -9.94
CA GLN A 251 -9.74 -27.41 -10.58
C GLN A 251 -8.30 -26.85 -10.48
N GLY A 252 -8.11 -25.73 -9.78
CA GLY A 252 -6.82 -25.05 -9.63
C GLY A 252 -6.42 -24.20 -10.85
N LYS A 253 -7.30 -24.03 -11.85
CA LYS A 253 -7.01 -23.23 -13.04
C LYS A 253 -7.02 -21.74 -12.67
N ARG A 254 -6.00 -21.02 -13.09
CA ARG A 254 -5.84 -19.59 -12.85
C ARG A 254 -6.90 -18.77 -13.58
N LEU A 255 -7.52 -17.85 -12.86
CA LEU A 255 -8.53 -16.90 -13.31
C LEU A 255 -8.02 -15.48 -13.12
N THR A 256 -7.93 -14.73 -14.19
CA THR A 256 -7.63 -13.29 -14.17
C THR A 256 -8.92 -12.51 -14.30
N TYR A 257 -9.36 -11.87 -13.20
CA TYR A 257 -10.55 -11.01 -13.19
C TYR A 257 -10.17 -9.62 -13.67
N LEU A 258 -10.92 -9.14 -14.65
CA LEU A 258 -10.67 -7.84 -15.25
C LEU A 258 -11.98 -7.13 -15.63
N LYS A 259 -11.91 -5.80 -15.71
CA LYS A 259 -12.93 -4.95 -16.33
C LYS A 259 -12.43 -4.50 -17.69
N VAL A 260 -13.24 -4.66 -18.72
CA VAL A 260 -12.93 -4.13 -20.05
C VAL A 260 -13.18 -2.62 -20.06
N THR A 261 -12.13 -1.83 -20.31
CA THR A 261 -12.16 -0.36 -20.27
C THR A 261 -12.07 0.29 -21.65
N GLY A 262 -12.02 -0.52 -22.72
CA GLY A 262 -12.03 -0.05 -24.10
C GLY A 262 -12.08 -1.20 -25.09
N GLY A 263 -12.63 -0.98 -26.26
CA GLY A 263 -12.78 -1.97 -27.30
C GLY A 263 -13.52 -3.24 -26.84
N VAL A 264 -13.39 -4.32 -27.60
CA VAL A 264 -14.04 -5.61 -27.29
C VAL A 264 -12.98 -6.68 -27.05
N LEU A 265 -13.09 -7.38 -25.92
CA LEU A 265 -12.25 -8.52 -25.61
C LEU A 265 -12.83 -9.79 -26.22
N LYS A 266 -12.04 -10.53 -27.00
CA LYS A 266 -12.50 -11.77 -27.65
C LYS A 266 -11.82 -13.01 -27.09
N ALA A 267 -12.57 -14.10 -27.01
CA ALA A 267 -11.99 -15.40 -26.70
C ALA A 267 -10.95 -15.77 -27.78
N LYS A 268 -9.85 -16.39 -27.37
CA LYS A 268 -8.68 -16.70 -28.21
C LYS A 268 -7.87 -15.51 -28.71
N GLN A 269 -8.18 -14.29 -28.26
CA GLN A 269 -7.35 -13.11 -28.50
C GLN A 269 -5.99 -13.27 -27.82
N VAL A 270 -4.94 -12.77 -28.49
CA VAL A 270 -3.59 -12.72 -27.96
C VAL A 270 -3.39 -11.36 -27.30
N ILE A 271 -2.87 -11.34 -26.07
CA ILE A 271 -2.51 -10.15 -25.31
C ILE A 271 -1.05 -10.32 -24.91
N GLY A 272 -0.17 -9.45 -25.43
CA GLY A 272 1.27 -9.65 -25.28
C GLY A 272 1.71 -10.97 -25.93
N GLU A 273 2.31 -11.86 -25.16
CA GLU A 273 2.75 -13.20 -25.59
C GLU A 273 1.75 -14.31 -25.25
N GLU A 274 0.71 -14.00 -24.46
CA GLU A 274 -0.25 -14.97 -23.95
C GLU A 274 -1.59 -14.95 -24.71
N LYS A 275 -2.30 -16.05 -24.67
CA LYS A 275 -3.57 -16.23 -25.38
C LYS A 275 -4.70 -16.52 -24.41
N ILE A 276 -5.77 -15.74 -24.48
CA ILE A 276 -7.00 -16.00 -23.74
C ILE A 276 -7.63 -17.32 -24.24
N ASP A 277 -7.87 -18.23 -23.30
CA ASP A 277 -8.56 -19.48 -23.61
C ASP A 277 -10.07 -19.31 -23.57
N GLN A 278 -10.61 -18.75 -22.50
CA GLN A 278 -12.03 -18.66 -22.21
C GLN A 278 -12.35 -17.37 -21.47
N ILE A 279 -13.48 -16.78 -21.77
CA ILE A 279 -14.03 -15.62 -21.04
C ILE A 279 -15.24 -16.12 -20.24
N ARG A 280 -15.24 -15.89 -18.94
CA ARG A 280 -16.29 -16.30 -17.99
C ARG A 280 -16.89 -15.07 -17.33
N VAL A 281 -18.21 -14.95 -17.38
CA VAL A 281 -18.96 -13.93 -16.62
C VAL A 281 -19.61 -14.64 -15.44
N TYR A 282 -19.21 -14.25 -14.23
CA TYR A 282 -19.68 -14.87 -12.99
C TYR A 282 -20.95 -14.20 -12.47
N SER A 283 -21.83 -15.00 -11.85
CA SER A 283 -22.93 -14.53 -11.02
C SER A 283 -23.06 -15.49 -9.82
N GLY A 284 -22.62 -15.05 -8.65
CA GLY A 284 -22.42 -15.92 -7.50
C GLY A 284 -21.41 -17.04 -7.77
N ALA A 285 -21.77 -18.30 -7.47
CA ALA A 285 -20.92 -19.47 -7.71
C ALA A 285 -20.92 -19.94 -9.18
N SER A 286 -21.87 -19.52 -10.00
CA SER A 286 -22.01 -19.95 -11.38
C SER A 286 -21.39 -18.97 -12.37
N PHE A 287 -21.01 -19.46 -13.53
CA PHE A 287 -20.53 -18.59 -14.62
C PHE A 287 -21.13 -18.99 -15.97
N THR A 288 -21.17 -18.03 -16.85
CA THR A 288 -21.53 -18.20 -18.27
C THR A 288 -20.28 -17.93 -19.11
N SER A 289 -19.94 -18.85 -20.03
CA SER A 289 -18.88 -18.63 -21.00
C SER A 289 -19.39 -17.81 -22.16
N VAL A 290 -18.66 -16.74 -22.50
CA VAL A 290 -18.99 -15.84 -23.60
C VAL A 290 -17.87 -15.82 -24.64
N SER A 291 -18.22 -15.57 -25.91
CA SER A 291 -17.23 -15.45 -27.00
C SER A 291 -16.50 -14.10 -26.98
N GLU A 292 -17.17 -13.06 -26.47
CA GLU A 292 -16.65 -11.71 -26.37
C GLU A 292 -17.21 -10.98 -25.15
N ALA A 293 -16.42 -10.04 -24.59
CA ALA A 293 -16.84 -9.14 -23.54
C ALA A 293 -16.77 -7.69 -24.03
N GLN A 294 -17.87 -6.96 -23.84
CA GLN A 294 -18.04 -5.58 -24.26
C GLN A 294 -17.39 -4.62 -23.24
N PRO A 295 -17.05 -3.39 -23.64
CA PRO A 295 -16.57 -2.36 -22.70
C PRO A 295 -17.55 -2.15 -21.54
N GLY A 296 -17.03 -2.00 -20.33
CA GLY A 296 -17.78 -1.92 -19.08
C GLY A 296 -18.12 -3.25 -18.43
N MET A 297 -17.92 -4.39 -19.12
CA MET A 297 -18.13 -5.71 -18.50
C MET A 297 -16.98 -6.09 -17.58
N VAL A 298 -17.34 -6.77 -16.49
CA VAL A 298 -16.41 -7.47 -15.60
C VAL A 298 -16.46 -8.96 -15.92
N CYS A 299 -15.31 -9.56 -16.18
CA CYS A 299 -15.22 -10.98 -16.49
C CYS A 299 -13.92 -11.59 -15.92
N ALA A 300 -13.90 -12.91 -15.85
CA ALA A 300 -12.69 -13.67 -15.56
C ALA A 300 -12.21 -14.36 -16.84
N VAL A 301 -10.93 -14.28 -17.13
CA VAL A 301 -10.32 -14.94 -18.27
C VAL A 301 -9.36 -16.03 -17.82
N THR A 302 -9.23 -17.06 -18.63
CA THR A 302 -8.23 -18.12 -18.44
C THR A 302 -7.21 -18.07 -19.59
N GLY A 303 -5.98 -18.51 -19.33
CA GLY A 303 -4.89 -18.53 -20.31
C GLY A 303 -3.90 -17.38 -20.16
N LEU A 304 -4.11 -16.47 -19.24
CA LEU A 304 -3.15 -15.44 -18.84
C LEU A 304 -2.47 -15.89 -17.54
N ASN A 305 -1.16 -16.12 -17.56
CA ASN A 305 -0.40 -16.64 -16.41
C ASN A 305 0.51 -15.59 -15.76
N ASP A 306 0.97 -14.61 -16.56
CA ASP A 306 1.94 -13.60 -16.11
C ASP A 306 1.28 -12.28 -15.64
N THR A 307 -0.05 -12.20 -15.74
CA THR A 307 -0.77 -11.00 -15.32
C THR A 307 -0.74 -10.83 -13.79
N VAL A 308 -0.63 -9.58 -13.34
CA VAL A 308 -0.66 -9.23 -11.91
C VAL A 308 -1.85 -8.33 -11.59
N THR A 309 -2.27 -8.34 -10.33
CA THR A 309 -3.34 -7.45 -9.84
C THR A 309 -2.92 -5.99 -9.98
N GLY A 310 -3.81 -5.14 -10.51
CA GLY A 310 -3.53 -3.73 -10.81
C GLY A 310 -2.97 -3.48 -12.21
N GLN A 311 -2.62 -4.52 -12.97
CA GLN A 311 -2.08 -4.38 -14.31
C GLN A 311 -3.10 -3.84 -15.30
N GLY A 312 -2.68 -2.85 -16.11
CA GLY A 312 -3.39 -2.42 -17.30
C GLY A 312 -3.02 -3.28 -18.52
N LEU A 313 -4.01 -3.67 -19.30
CA LEU A 313 -3.83 -4.43 -20.54
C LEU A 313 -4.28 -3.57 -21.74
N GLY A 314 -3.56 -3.70 -22.86
CA GLY A 314 -3.85 -2.91 -24.07
C GLY A 314 -3.51 -1.44 -23.89
N CYS A 315 -4.49 -0.55 -24.08
CA CYS A 315 -4.30 0.90 -23.90
C CYS A 315 -4.55 1.38 -22.46
N GLU A 316 -4.91 0.47 -21.54
CA GLU A 316 -5.15 0.82 -20.14
C GLU A 316 -3.83 1.03 -19.41
N ILE A 317 -3.77 2.09 -18.60
CA ILE A 317 -2.62 2.36 -17.74
C ILE A 317 -2.64 1.47 -16.51
N GLN A 318 -1.48 1.29 -15.90
CA GLN A 318 -1.38 0.57 -14.63
C GLN A 318 -2.17 1.26 -13.53
N ALA A 319 -2.80 0.48 -12.66
CA ALA A 319 -3.53 1.00 -11.52
C ALA A 319 -2.61 1.67 -10.49
N GLN A 320 -3.17 2.54 -9.67
CA GLN A 320 -2.46 3.12 -8.54
C GLN A 320 -2.08 2.03 -7.52
N THR A 321 -0.94 2.20 -6.87
CA THR A 321 -0.52 1.32 -5.77
C THR A 321 -1.54 1.39 -4.63
N PRO A 322 -1.94 0.26 -4.04
CA PRO A 322 -2.83 0.27 -2.88
C PRO A 322 -2.25 1.09 -1.73
N ILE A 323 -3.13 1.81 -1.03
CA ILE A 323 -2.77 2.67 0.11
C ILE A 323 -2.78 1.86 1.41
N LEU A 324 -3.69 0.88 1.49
CA LEU A 324 -3.78 0.01 2.66
C LEU A 324 -2.67 -1.03 2.60
N GLU A 325 -1.73 -0.92 3.52
CA GLU A 325 -0.61 -1.85 3.65
C GLU A 325 -0.77 -2.70 4.92
N PRO A 326 -0.35 -3.97 4.88
CA PRO A 326 -0.31 -4.80 6.08
C PRO A 326 0.70 -4.25 7.08
N VAL A 327 0.34 -4.31 8.36
CA VAL A 327 1.13 -3.74 9.46
C VAL A 327 1.73 -4.78 10.40
N LEU A 328 1.33 -6.03 10.24
CA LEU A 328 1.81 -7.15 11.03
C LEU A 328 2.59 -8.12 10.17
N THR A 329 3.73 -8.59 10.67
CA THR A 329 4.47 -9.69 10.07
C THR A 329 4.35 -10.91 10.98
N TYR A 330 4.09 -12.07 10.41
CA TYR A 330 4.05 -13.35 11.13
C TYR A 330 5.01 -14.34 10.50
N CYS A 331 5.68 -15.13 11.34
CA CYS A 331 6.41 -16.29 10.88
C CYS A 331 5.42 -17.45 10.68
N VAL A 332 5.47 -18.06 9.50
CA VAL A 332 4.64 -19.21 9.14
C VAL A 332 5.46 -20.48 9.31
N SER A 333 5.06 -21.32 10.22
CA SER A 333 5.72 -22.58 10.53
C SER A 333 4.79 -23.78 10.27
N PHE A 334 5.40 -24.93 10.04
CA PHE A 334 4.75 -26.19 9.71
C PHE A 334 5.29 -27.32 10.58
N SER A 335 4.65 -28.47 10.55
CA SER A 335 5.19 -29.67 11.20
C SER A 335 6.56 -30.04 10.61
N PRO A 336 7.53 -30.55 11.43
CA PRO A 336 8.91 -30.80 11.01
C PRO A 336 9.07 -31.80 9.85
N GLU A 337 8.04 -32.57 9.55
CA GLU A 337 8.01 -33.54 8.46
C GLU A 337 7.79 -32.92 7.07
N ILE A 338 7.46 -31.62 7.03
CA ILE A 338 7.07 -30.91 5.81
C ILE A 338 8.26 -30.14 5.26
N ASP A 339 8.53 -30.28 3.98
CA ASP A 339 9.54 -29.49 3.29
C ASP A 339 9.09 -28.03 3.18
N ILE A 340 9.80 -27.16 3.88
CA ILE A 340 9.48 -25.74 3.97
C ILE A 340 9.68 -25.00 2.63
N HIS A 341 10.64 -25.44 1.80
CA HIS A 341 10.86 -24.88 0.46
C HIS A 341 9.71 -25.23 -0.50
N GLU A 342 9.17 -26.45 -0.39
CA GLU A 342 7.98 -26.84 -1.15
C GLU A 342 6.77 -26.00 -0.69
N MET A 343 6.64 -25.78 0.62
CA MET A 343 5.57 -24.94 1.16
C MET A 343 5.71 -23.47 0.75
N TYR A 344 6.91 -22.91 0.74
CA TYR A 344 7.12 -21.56 0.22
C TYR A 344 6.62 -21.41 -1.22
N ARG A 345 6.95 -22.36 -2.10
CA ARG A 345 6.42 -22.37 -3.47
C ARG A 345 4.90 -22.50 -3.55
N LYS A 346 4.28 -23.30 -2.67
CA LYS A 346 2.83 -23.41 -2.58
C LYS A 346 2.18 -22.12 -2.04
N LEU A 347 2.80 -21.48 -1.08
CA LEU A 347 2.33 -20.20 -0.54
C LEU A 347 2.47 -19.05 -1.56
N SER A 348 3.48 -19.06 -2.41
CA SER A 348 3.62 -18.08 -3.50
C SER A 348 2.41 -18.09 -4.45
N VAL A 349 1.72 -19.22 -4.57
CA VAL A 349 0.44 -19.30 -5.31
C VAL A 349 -0.67 -18.51 -4.61
N LEU A 350 -0.68 -18.47 -3.27
CA LEU A 350 -1.61 -17.63 -2.52
C LEU A 350 -1.22 -16.14 -2.62
N GLU A 351 0.07 -15.84 -2.69
CA GLU A 351 0.55 -14.47 -2.89
C GLU A 351 0.12 -13.89 -4.24
N GLU A 352 0.04 -14.69 -5.31
CA GLU A 352 -0.55 -14.25 -6.59
C GLU A 352 -2.00 -13.75 -6.41
N GLU A 353 -2.78 -14.42 -5.56
CA GLU A 353 -4.18 -14.06 -5.26
C GLU A 353 -4.26 -12.89 -4.28
N GLU A 354 -3.35 -12.87 -3.30
CA GLU A 354 -3.23 -11.86 -2.23
C GLU A 354 -1.84 -11.23 -2.20
N PRO A 355 -1.51 -10.30 -3.12
CA PRO A 355 -0.16 -9.74 -3.23
C PRO A 355 0.33 -9.01 -1.98
N GLN A 356 -0.58 -8.64 -1.08
CA GLN A 356 -0.22 -7.97 0.17
C GLN A 356 0.34 -8.92 1.24
N LEU A 357 0.27 -10.24 1.04
CA LEU A 357 0.94 -11.20 1.91
C LEU A 357 2.45 -11.01 1.92
N GLN A 358 3.03 -10.49 0.83
CA GLN A 358 4.45 -10.16 0.69
C GLN A 358 5.31 -11.21 1.41
N LEU A 359 5.28 -12.43 0.91
CA LEU A 359 6.01 -13.55 1.48
C LEU A 359 7.52 -13.33 1.35
N VAL A 360 8.22 -13.40 2.47
CA VAL A 360 9.67 -13.29 2.50
C VAL A 360 10.25 -14.60 3.00
N TRP A 361 11.14 -15.19 2.20
CA TRP A 361 11.98 -16.30 2.62
C TRP A 361 13.24 -15.76 3.29
N GLN A 362 13.48 -16.12 4.54
CA GLN A 362 14.66 -15.72 5.29
C GLN A 362 15.63 -16.90 5.34
N GLU A 363 16.70 -16.81 4.56
CA GLU A 363 17.67 -17.93 4.41
C GLU A 363 18.37 -18.28 5.71
N GLU A 364 18.75 -17.27 6.52
CA GLU A 364 19.52 -17.46 7.77
C GLU A 364 18.76 -18.29 8.80
N THR A 365 17.44 -18.07 8.92
CA THR A 365 16.58 -18.76 9.90
C THR A 365 15.77 -19.89 9.27
N SER A 366 15.77 -20.03 7.94
CA SER A 366 14.91 -20.95 7.19
C SER A 366 13.43 -20.76 7.54
N GLU A 367 12.98 -19.50 7.62
CA GLU A 367 11.63 -19.13 7.99
C GLU A 367 10.89 -18.46 6.84
N ILE A 368 9.58 -18.69 6.79
CA ILE A 368 8.67 -17.96 5.88
C ILE A 368 7.98 -16.88 6.70
N HIS A 369 8.14 -15.64 6.29
CA HIS A 369 7.45 -14.51 6.88
C HIS A 369 6.33 -14.04 5.95
N ALA A 370 5.12 -13.84 6.51
CA ALA A 370 3.96 -13.32 5.80
C ALA A 370 3.48 -12.03 6.45
N ARG A 371 3.11 -11.05 5.64
CA ARG A 371 2.49 -9.80 6.10
C ARG A 371 0.97 -9.94 6.11
N VAL A 372 0.33 -9.44 7.15
CA VAL A 372 -1.13 -9.52 7.32
C VAL A 372 -1.71 -8.21 7.85
N MET A 373 -2.97 -7.95 7.53
CA MET A 373 -3.70 -6.78 8.00
C MET A 373 -4.21 -6.95 9.44
N GLY A 374 -4.56 -8.19 9.84
CA GLY A 374 -5.10 -8.49 11.15
C GLY A 374 -5.20 -9.98 11.47
N GLU A 375 -5.66 -10.29 12.68
CA GLU A 375 -5.70 -11.67 13.19
C GLU A 375 -6.75 -12.55 12.49
N VAL A 376 -7.87 -12.00 12.04
CA VAL A 376 -8.90 -12.77 11.32
C VAL A 376 -8.37 -13.27 9.97
N GLN A 377 -7.52 -12.50 9.32
CA GLN A 377 -6.87 -12.93 8.09
C GLN A 377 -5.98 -14.17 8.30
N ILE A 378 -5.31 -14.27 9.47
CA ILE A 378 -4.47 -15.42 9.80
C ILE A 378 -5.32 -16.71 9.86
N GLU A 379 -6.48 -16.67 10.52
CA GLU A 379 -7.36 -17.83 10.63
C GLU A 379 -7.90 -18.28 9.27
N ILE A 380 -8.17 -17.32 8.38
CA ILE A 380 -8.57 -17.61 7.00
C ILE A 380 -7.42 -18.23 6.22
N LEU A 381 -6.21 -17.70 6.33
CA LEU A 381 -5.02 -18.27 5.71
C LEU A 381 -4.73 -19.68 6.18
N GLN A 382 -4.84 -19.95 7.49
CA GLN A 382 -4.72 -21.31 8.03
C GLN A 382 -5.73 -22.26 7.41
N SER A 383 -6.99 -21.83 7.28
CA SER A 383 -8.04 -22.62 6.67
C SER A 383 -7.80 -22.88 5.19
N LEU A 384 -7.37 -21.85 4.44
CA LEU A 384 -7.02 -21.96 3.01
C LEU A 384 -5.83 -22.91 2.79
N ILE A 385 -4.80 -22.81 3.62
CA ILE A 385 -3.62 -23.69 3.55
C ILE A 385 -4.02 -25.14 3.81
N ARG A 386 -4.88 -25.35 4.82
CA ARG A 386 -5.39 -26.70 5.13
C ARG A 386 -6.25 -27.25 3.99
N GLU A 387 -7.17 -26.47 3.43
CA GLU A 387 -8.04 -26.92 2.34
C GLU A 387 -7.28 -27.21 1.06
N ARG A 388 -6.35 -26.32 0.66
CA ARG A 388 -5.68 -26.43 -0.63
C ARG A 388 -4.49 -27.37 -0.63
N PHE A 389 -3.75 -27.42 0.49
CA PHE A 389 -2.50 -28.15 0.56
C PHE A 389 -2.51 -29.32 1.53
N GLY A 390 -3.60 -29.46 2.32
CA GLY A 390 -3.75 -30.55 3.30
C GLY A 390 -2.79 -30.44 4.49
N VAL A 391 -2.24 -29.25 4.76
CA VAL A 391 -1.19 -29.01 5.75
C VAL A 391 -1.70 -28.03 6.81
N GLU A 392 -1.36 -28.27 8.09
CA GLU A 392 -1.59 -27.30 9.15
C GLU A 392 -0.46 -26.29 9.22
N ALA A 393 -0.80 -24.99 9.15
CA ALA A 393 0.11 -23.88 9.32
C ALA A 393 -0.06 -23.24 10.69
N PHE A 394 1.06 -22.90 11.30
CA PHE A 394 1.09 -22.18 12.58
C PHE A 394 1.69 -20.80 12.35
N PHE A 395 1.00 -19.77 12.81
CA PHE A 395 1.47 -18.40 12.74
C PHE A 395 1.96 -17.98 14.12
N THR A 396 3.25 -17.77 14.23
CA THR A 396 3.85 -17.22 15.45
C THR A 396 3.96 -15.72 15.36
N SER A 397 3.82 -15.03 16.49
CA SER A 397 3.85 -13.58 16.55
C SER A 397 5.15 -13.02 15.97
N GLY A 398 5.04 -12.37 14.83
CA GLY A 398 6.15 -11.64 14.20
C GLY A 398 6.29 -10.21 14.73
N SER A 399 7.04 -9.40 14.01
CA SER A 399 7.33 -8.01 14.33
C SER A 399 6.25 -7.04 13.85
N ILE A 400 6.18 -5.88 14.46
CA ILE A 400 5.42 -4.72 13.97
C ILE A 400 6.19 -4.10 12.80
N ILE A 401 5.47 -3.66 11.78
CA ILE A 401 6.08 -2.91 10.68
C ILE A 401 6.07 -1.43 11.07
N TYR A 402 7.25 -0.93 11.37
CA TYR A 402 7.47 0.49 11.62
C TYR A 402 7.70 1.25 10.32
N LYS A 403 7.52 2.56 10.35
CA LYS A 403 7.96 3.51 9.31
C LYS A 403 8.81 4.61 9.95
N GLU A 404 9.50 5.37 9.12
CA GLU A 404 10.29 6.51 9.58
C GLU A 404 9.88 7.78 8.84
N THR A 405 10.05 8.93 9.49
CA THR A 405 9.87 10.24 8.87
C THR A 405 10.94 11.20 9.39
N VAL A 406 10.99 12.42 8.87
CA VAL A 406 11.89 13.47 9.31
C VAL A 406 11.11 14.58 10.02
N GLU A 407 11.73 15.25 11.01
CA GLU A 407 11.13 16.35 11.76
C GLU A 407 11.64 17.72 11.34
N ASN A 408 12.76 17.78 10.61
CA ASN A 408 13.39 19.03 10.18
C ASN A 408 13.75 18.99 8.71
N THR A 409 13.87 20.17 8.12
CA THR A 409 14.32 20.35 6.75
C THR A 409 15.84 20.24 6.68
N VAL A 410 16.33 19.44 5.74
CA VAL A 410 17.76 19.25 5.47
C VAL A 410 18.04 19.21 3.98
N GLU A 411 19.26 19.58 3.59
CA GLU A 411 19.78 19.40 2.25
C GLU A 411 20.56 18.08 2.20
N GLY A 412 20.15 17.18 1.29
CA GLY A 412 20.85 15.94 1.00
C GLY A 412 21.71 16.07 -0.25
N ILE A 413 22.99 15.79 -0.16
CA ILE A 413 23.98 15.92 -1.22
C ILE A 413 24.50 14.54 -1.62
N GLY A 414 24.38 14.21 -2.89
CA GLY A 414 24.90 12.96 -3.42
C GLY A 414 25.79 13.20 -4.63
N HIS A 415 27.03 12.71 -4.56
CA HIS A 415 27.99 12.82 -5.62
C HIS A 415 28.48 11.44 -6.06
N PHE A 416 28.57 11.22 -7.36
CA PHE A 416 29.07 9.98 -7.92
C PHE A 416 29.98 10.27 -9.11
N GLU A 417 31.30 10.16 -8.87
CA GLU A 417 32.34 10.46 -9.85
C GLU A 417 33.45 9.39 -9.82
N PRO A 418 33.13 8.11 -10.09
CA PRO A 418 34.19 7.16 -10.41
C PRO A 418 34.80 7.50 -11.78
N LEU A 419 35.94 6.90 -12.11
CA LEU A 419 36.66 7.22 -13.35
C LEU A 419 35.75 7.19 -14.59
N ARG A 420 35.64 8.33 -15.31
CA ARG A 420 34.81 8.60 -16.49
C ARG A 420 33.30 8.64 -16.25
N HIS A 421 32.86 8.77 -15.03
CA HIS A 421 31.47 9.03 -14.66
C HIS A 421 31.35 10.32 -13.87
N TYR A 422 30.20 10.97 -13.90
CA TYR A 422 29.96 12.20 -13.13
C TYR A 422 28.47 12.45 -12.93
N ALA A 423 28.02 12.57 -11.72
CA ALA A 423 26.70 13.10 -11.39
C ALA A 423 26.72 13.70 -9.98
N GLU A 424 26.09 14.86 -9.81
CA GLU A 424 25.85 15.48 -8.51
C GLU A 424 24.38 15.87 -8.40
N VAL A 425 23.76 15.59 -7.26
CA VAL A 425 22.35 15.81 -6.98
C VAL A 425 22.19 16.41 -5.59
N HIS A 426 21.44 17.51 -5.51
CA HIS A 426 21.07 18.18 -4.27
C HIS A 426 19.56 18.10 -4.08
N LEU A 427 19.14 17.56 -2.96
CA LEU A 427 17.75 17.32 -2.60
C LEU A 427 17.41 18.08 -1.31
N LEU A 428 16.33 18.81 -1.33
CA LEU A 428 15.72 19.33 -0.10
C LEU A 428 14.76 18.29 0.45
N ILE A 429 15.02 17.82 1.65
CA ILE A 429 14.21 16.82 2.35
C ILE A 429 13.47 17.55 3.47
N GLU A 430 12.14 17.50 3.44
CA GLU A 430 11.26 18.24 4.31
C GLU A 430 10.23 17.30 4.95
N PRO A 431 9.77 17.56 6.19
CA PRO A 431 8.65 16.84 6.77
C PRO A 431 7.38 17.06 5.94
N GLY A 432 6.66 15.98 5.65
CA GLY A 432 5.36 16.00 5.00
C GLY A 432 4.21 16.00 6.02
N GLU A 433 3.00 16.19 5.52
CA GLU A 433 1.79 16.05 6.34
C GLU A 433 1.58 14.59 6.74
N PRO A 434 1.13 14.30 7.97
CA PRO A 434 0.85 12.93 8.40
C PRO A 434 -0.10 12.18 7.44
N GLY A 435 0.34 11.05 6.93
CA GLY A 435 -0.40 10.23 5.96
C GLY A 435 -0.30 10.71 4.52
N SER A 436 0.59 11.66 4.19
CA SER A 436 0.83 12.11 2.82
C SER A 436 1.71 11.14 2.01
N GLY A 437 2.42 10.23 2.70
CA GLY A 437 3.39 9.35 2.06
C GLY A 437 4.60 10.09 1.55
N MET A 438 5.17 9.64 0.43
CA MET A 438 6.31 10.29 -0.21
C MET A 438 5.83 11.25 -1.29
N VAL A 439 6.34 12.48 -1.24
CA VAL A 439 6.05 13.52 -2.25
C VAL A 439 7.35 13.94 -2.93
N TYR A 440 7.37 13.89 -4.25
CA TYR A 440 8.56 14.24 -5.05
C TYR A 440 8.27 15.43 -5.94
N GLU A 441 9.14 16.44 -5.87
CA GLU A 441 9.01 17.68 -6.66
C GLU A 441 10.36 18.10 -7.23
N THR A 442 10.35 19.01 -8.20
CA THR A 442 11.55 19.66 -8.73
C THR A 442 11.39 21.17 -8.72
N ASN A 443 12.38 21.85 -8.17
CA ASN A 443 12.54 23.30 -8.22
C ASN A 443 13.90 23.69 -8.82
N CYS A 444 14.52 22.74 -9.55
CA CYS A 444 15.82 22.94 -10.17
C CYS A 444 15.67 23.75 -11.46
N SER A 445 16.53 24.78 -11.64
CA SER A 445 16.59 25.55 -12.88
C SER A 445 17.08 24.68 -14.06
N GLU A 446 16.48 24.91 -15.25
CA GLU A 446 16.96 24.27 -16.50
C GLU A 446 18.36 24.68 -16.88
N ASP A 447 18.83 25.85 -16.44
CA ASP A 447 20.19 26.32 -16.66
C ASP A 447 21.24 25.51 -15.87
N LEU A 448 20.85 24.96 -14.73
CA LEU A 448 21.68 24.07 -13.89
C LEU A 448 21.63 22.62 -14.39
N LEU A 449 20.43 22.11 -14.65
CA LEU A 449 20.21 20.73 -15.05
C LEU A 449 19.05 20.62 -16.03
N SER A 450 19.28 20.01 -17.20
CA SER A 450 18.23 19.87 -18.23
C SER A 450 17.04 19.04 -17.72
N LYS A 451 15.82 19.35 -18.23
CA LYS A 451 14.58 18.66 -17.86
C LYS A 451 14.62 17.14 -17.98
N ASN A 452 15.38 16.61 -18.93
CA ASN A 452 15.48 15.17 -19.11
C ASN A 452 16.17 14.50 -17.90
N TRP A 453 17.24 15.10 -17.41
CA TRP A 453 17.93 14.63 -16.22
C TRP A 453 17.08 14.85 -14.95
N GLN A 454 16.39 15.98 -14.84
CA GLN A 454 15.47 16.20 -13.71
C GLN A 454 14.39 15.11 -13.64
N ARG A 455 13.74 14.79 -14.78
CA ARG A 455 12.74 13.71 -14.83
C ARG A 455 13.34 12.35 -14.47
N LEU A 456 14.55 12.07 -14.91
CA LEU A 456 15.24 10.83 -14.58
C LEU A 456 15.52 10.72 -13.08
N ILE A 457 15.96 11.82 -12.44
CA ILE A 457 16.16 11.86 -10.98
C ILE A 457 14.85 11.59 -10.24
N ILE A 458 13.74 12.23 -10.64
CA ILE A 458 12.42 11.97 -10.05
C ILE A 458 12.04 10.50 -10.24
N THR A 459 12.25 9.92 -11.43
CA THR A 459 12.00 8.48 -11.65
C THR A 459 12.83 7.62 -10.70
N HIS A 460 14.11 7.98 -10.45
CA HIS A 460 14.96 7.23 -9.52
C HIS A 460 14.52 7.40 -8.07
N LEU A 461 13.90 8.50 -7.68
CA LEU A 461 13.29 8.67 -6.36
C LEU A 461 12.05 7.79 -6.23
N GLU A 462 11.23 7.67 -7.27
CA GLU A 462 9.99 6.89 -7.26
C GLU A 462 10.20 5.38 -7.36
N GLU A 463 11.28 4.93 -8.05
CA GLU A 463 11.51 3.49 -8.31
C GLU A 463 11.93 2.69 -7.07
N LYS A 464 12.35 3.36 -5.99
CA LYS A 464 12.91 2.73 -4.80
C LYS A 464 12.16 3.15 -3.54
N LYS A 465 11.83 2.17 -2.69
CA LYS A 465 11.42 2.43 -1.31
C LYS A 465 12.64 2.85 -0.48
N HIS A 466 12.68 4.12 -0.09
CA HIS A 466 13.78 4.65 0.69
C HIS A 466 13.69 4.18 2.14
N LYS A 467 14.83 3.76 2.70
CA LYS A 467 14.94 3.33 4.10
C LYS A 467 15.38 4.48 4.99
N GLY A 468 14.78 4.58 6.17
CA GLY A 468 15.22 5.50 7.21
C GLY A 468 16.53 5.07 7.88
N VAL A 469 16.98 5.84 8.85
CA VAL A 469 18.29 5.68 9.51
C VAL A 469 18.21 5.17 10.95
N LEU A 470 17.01 5.12 11.55
CA LEU A 470 16.81 4.64 12.92
C LEU A 470 16.72 3.12 13.00
N THR A 471 15.93 2.52 12.13
CA THR A 471 15.61 1.09 12.14
C THR A 471 15.73 0.45 10.76
N GLY A 472 16.04 1.25 9.72
CA GLY A 472 16.00 0.81 8.34
C GLY A 472 14.59 0.58 7.81
N SER A 473 13.58 1.05 8.52
CA SER A 473 12.18 0.99 8.10
C SER A 473 11.93 1.93 6.91
N GLU A 474 10.82 1.71 6.21
CA GLU A 474 10.45 2.52 5.04
C GLU A 474 10.15 3.98 5.44
N LEU A 475 10.71 4.93 4.68
CA LEU A 475 10.46 6.36 4.85
C LEU A 475 9.06 6.70 4.37
N THR A 476 8.36 7.57 5.09
CA THR A 476 7.02 8.07 4.76
C THR A 476 6.84 9.52 5.22
N ASP A 477 5.75 10.15 4.82
CA ASP A 477 5.38 11.50 5.22
C ASP A 477 6.55 12.49 5.08
N THR A 478 7.21 12.40 3.93
CA THR A 478 8.42 13.17 3.61
C THR A 478 8.31 13.73 2.20
N LYS A 479 8.60 15.01 2.07
CA LYS A 479 8.68 15.68 0.77
C LYS A 479 10.14 15.81 0.36
N ILE A 480 10.47 15.36 -0.85
CA ILE A 480 11.82 15.48 -1.43
C ILE A 480 11.74 16.33 -2.68
N THR A 481 12.41 17.47 -2.65
CA THR A 481 12.45 18.43 -3.77
C THR A 481 13.85 18.46 -4.37
N LEU A 482 13.97 18.19 -5.67
CA LEU A 482 15.22 18.40 -6.41
C LEU A 482 15.48 19.90 -6.52
N ILE A 483 16.56 20.40 -5.89
CA ILE A 483 16.91 21.83 -5.89
C ILE A 483 18.06 22.16 -6.84
N ALA A 484 19.04 21.26 -6.97
CA ALA A 484 20.17 21.46 -7.89
C ALA A 484 20.70 20.09 -8.37
N GLY A 485 21.43 20.12 -9.46
CA GLY A 485 22.14 18.95 -9.97
C GLY A 485 23.12 19.34 -11.08
N ARG A 486 24.14 18.52 -11.27
CA ARG A 486 25.17 18.77 -12.29
C ARG A 486 25.48 17.51 -13.07
N ALA A 487 25.54 17.66 -14.38
CA ALA A 487 25.94 16.65 -15.34
C ALA A 487 27.19 17.05 -16.09
N HIS A 488 27.98 16.09 -16.53
CA HIS A 488 29.13 16.36 -17.45
C HIS A 488 28.81 15.82 -18.84
N ILE A 489 28.97 16.64 -19.87
CA ILE A 489 28.55 16.37 -21.28
C ILE A 489 29.07 15.02 -21.81
N LYS A 490 30.27 14.57 -21.37
CA LYS A 490 30.92 13.36 -21.89
C LYS A 490 30.95 12.19 -20.90
N HIS A 491 30.62 12.44 -19.65
CA HIS A 491 30.87 11.49 -18.55
C HIS A 491 29.63 11.21 -17.70
N THR A 492 28.47 11.71 -18.06
CA THR A 492 27.23 11.42 -17.32
C THR A 492 26.37 10.44 -18.10
N GLU A 493 26.05 9.34 -17.44
CA GLU A 493 25.09 8.34 -17.89
C GLU A 493 23.90 8.28 -16.92
N GLY A 494 22.79 7.64 -17.34
CA GLY A 494 21.58 7.55 -16.51
C GLY A 494 21.83 6.85 -15.16
N GLY A 495 22.68 5.84 -15.14
CA GLY A 495 23.06 5.12 -13.94
C GLY A 495 23.81 5.96 -12.91
N ASP A 496 24.53 6.99 -13.34
CA ASP A 496 25.28 7.89 -12.44
C ASP A 496 24.32 8.72 -11.60
N PHE A 497 23.26 9.24 -12.22
CA PHE A 497 22.20 9.94 -11.50
C PHE A 497 21.45 9.04 -10.53
N ARG A 498 21.24 7.76 -10.85
CA ARG A 498 20.67 6.80 -9.89
C ARG A 498 21.54 6.71 -8.63
N GLN A 499 22.85 6.55 -8.82
CA GLN A 499 23.80 6.44 -7.71
C GLN A 499 23.87 7.74 -6.89
N ALA A 500 23.96 8.89 -7.56
CA ALA A 500 23.98 10.19 -6.89
C ALA A 500 22.68 10.47 -6.13
N THR A 501 21.52 10.18 -6.73
CA THR A 501 20.20 10.38 -6.10
C THR A 501 20.04 9.56 -4.81
N TYR A 502 20.40 8.28 -4.86
CA TYR A 502 20.28 7.43 -3.67
C TYR A 502 21.20 7.86 -2.53
N ARG A 503 22.41 8.31 -2.86
CA ARG A 503 23.35 8.89 -1.90
C ARG A 503 22.85 10.20 -1.32
N ALA A 504 22.27 11.07 -2.17
CA ALA A 504 21.69 12.33 -1.71
C ALA A 504 20.57 12.11 -0.69
N VAL A 505 19.64 11.20 -0.98
CA VAL A 505 18.59 10.85 -0.01
C VAL A 505 19.19 10.34 1.29
N ARG A 506 20.12 9.39 1.20
CA ARG A 506 20.69 8.75 2.38
C ARG A 506 21.54 9.70 3.21
N GLN A 507 22.37 10.53 2.55
CA GLN A 507 23.21 11.54 3.18
C GLN A 507 22.35 12.58 3.92
N GLY A 508 21.25 13.06 3.28
CA GLY A 508 20.33 13.98 3.92
C GLY A 508 19.63 13.36 5.15
N LEU A 509 19.22 12.10 5.06
CA LEU A 509 18.61 11.40 6.20
C LEU A 509 19.59 11.22 7.38
N MET A 510 20.89 11.06 7.12
CA MET A 510 21.92 11.01 8.18
C MET A 510 22.03 12.33 8.95
N GLN A 511 21.72 13.46 8.33
CA GLN A 511 21.72 14.79 8.94
C GLN A 511 20.38 15.13 9.58
N ALA A 512 19.30 14.52 9.09
CA ALA A 512 17.96 14.81 9.54
C ALA A 512 17.70 14.31 10.96
N LYS A 513 16.82 15.02 11.67
CA LYS A 513 16.21 14.50 12.89
C LYS A 513 15.09 13.57 12.48
N SER A 514 15.39 12.28 12.47
CA SER A 514 14.42 11.24 12.11
C SER A 514 13.51 10.89 13.29
N ARG A 515 12.28 10.46 12.99
CA ARG A 515 11.31 9.99 13.96
C ARG A 515 10.77 8.63 13.53
N LEU A 516 10.69 7.70 14.47
CA LEU A 516 10.05 6.41 14.24
C LEU A 516 8.54 6.52 14.34
N LEU A 517 7.85 5.92 13.39
CA LEU A 517 6.39 5.85 13.35
C LEU A 517 5.93 4.42 13.55
N GLU A 518 4.91 4.25 14.40
CA GLU A 518 4.25 2.98 14.61
C GLU A 518 2.81 2.99 14.06
N PRO A 519 2.28 1.85 13.62
CA PRO A 519 0.88 1.74 13.21
C PRO A 519 -0.05 1.89 14.41
N VAL A 520 -1.15 2.63 14.21
CA VAL A 520 -2.13 2.94 15.24
C VAL A 520 -3.52 2.53 14.80
N TYR A 521 -4.24 1.81 15.66
CA TYR A 521 -5.65 1.52 15.48
C TYR A 521 -6.54 2.69 15.94
N ALA A 522 -7.57 3.00 15.16
CA ALA A 522 -8.78 3.57 15.68
C ALA A 522 -9.64 2.42 16.21
N TYR A 523 -10.03 2.47 17.46
CA TYR A 523 -10.84 1.42 18.07
C TYR A 523 -12.21 1.94 18.52
N ARG A 524 -13.19 1.05 18.54
CA ARG A 524 -14.49 1.20 19.19
C ARG A 524 -14.70 -0.01 20.07
N LEU A 525 -14.85 0.21 21.36
CA LEU A 525 -15.01 -0.82 22.37
C LEU A 525 -16.43 -0.69 22.98
N GLU A 526 -17.24 -1.72 22.81
CA GLU A 526 -18.59 -1.83 23.35
C GLU A 526 -18.57 -2.80 24.53
N ILE A 527 -18.88 -2.35 25.73
CA ILE A 527 -18.79 -3.15 26.95
C ILE A 527 -19.90 -2.80 27.92
N PRO A 528 -20.27 -3.73 28.84
CA PRO A 528 -21.16 -3.38 29.96
C PRO A 528 -20.62 -2.22 30.76
N SER A 529 -21.51 -1.29 31.18
CA SER A 529 -21.12 -0.06 31.87
C SER A 529 -20.31 -0.31 33.15
N GLU A 530 -20.48 -1.45 33.80
CA GLU A 530 -19.67 -1.87 34.95
C GLU A 530 -18.19 -2.10 34.62
N CYS A 531 -17.86 -2.39 33.35
CA CYS A 531 -16.50 -2.68 32.90
C CYS A 531 -15.73 -1.45 32.41
N ILE A 532 -16.38 -0.27 32.29
CA ILE A 532 -15.80 0.92 31.67
C ILE A 532 -14.52 1.39 32.36
N GLY A 533 -14.48 1.38 33.68
CA GLY A 533 -13.30 1.83 34.45
C GLY A 533 -12.07 0.96 34.18
N ARG A 534 -12.27 -0.36 34.05
CA ARG A 534 -11.19 -1.29 33.67
C ARG A 534 -10.71 -1.00 32.27
N ALA A 535 -11.62 -0.91 31.31
CA ALA A 535 -11.27 -0.64 29.92
C ALA A 535 -10.48 0.67 29.74
N MET A 536 -10.89 1.73 30.42
CA MET A 536 -10.15 3.00 30.40
C MET A 536 -8.73 2.85 30.96
N THR A 537 -8.56 2.07 32.03
CA THR A 537 -7.24 1.80 32.61
C THR A 537 -6.38 0.97 31.67
N ASP A 538 -6.94 -0.09 31.09
CA ASP A 538 -6.24 -0.95 30.14
C ASP A 538 -5.77 -0.15 28.94
N ILE A 539 -6.64 0.69 28.35
CA ILE A 539 -6.28 1.56 27.20
C ILE A 539 -5.17 2.56 27.57
N GLN A 540 -5.21 3.13 28.76
CA GLN A 540 -4.13 4.03 29.22
C GLN A 540 -2.80 3.29 29.36
N GLN A 541 -2.81 2.08 29.90
CA GLN A 541 -1.62 1.23 30.00
C GLN A 541 -1.07 0.83 28.63
N MET A 542 -1.94 0.70 27.64
CA MET A 542 -1.59 0.45 26.23
C MET A 542 -1.12 1.73 25.49
N CYS A 543 -0.88 2.84 26.17
CA CYS A 543 -0.55 4.13 25.55
C CYS A 543 -1.61 4.63 24.57
N GLY A 544 -2.86 4.20 24.73
CA GLY A 544 -3.98 4.60 23.90
C GLY A 544 -4.65 5.89 24.41
N THR A 545 -5.43 6.50 23.53
CA THR A 545 -6.30 7.65 23.83
C THR A 545 -7.76 7.24 23.74
N PHE A 546 -8.64 7.93 24.44
CA PHE A 546 -10.08 7.71 24.34
C PHE A 546 -10.86 9.01 24.45
N SER A 547 -12.03 9.04 23.83
CA SER A 547 -13.05 10.08 23.97
C SER A 547 -13.87 9.83 25.23
N ALA A 548 -14.70 10.81 25.63
CA ALA A 548 -15.67 10.58 26.70
C ALA A 548 -16.56 9.38 26.35
N PRO A 549 -16.79 8.46 27.32
CA PRO A 549 -17.63 7.30 27.08
C PRO A 549 -19.07 7.70 26.70
N GLU A 550 -19.58 7.10 25.66
CA GLU A 550 -20.99 7.26 25.25
C GLU A 550 -21.79 6.09 25.87
N GLN A 551 -22.97 6.38 26.41
CA GLN A 551 -23.82 5.36 27.01
C GLN A 551 -24.96 5.01 26.07
N GLU A 552 -25.11 3.75 25.73
CA GLU A 552 -26.17 3.23 24.88
C GLU A 552 -26.89 2.08 25.62
N GLY A 553 -27.93 2.43 26.37
CA GLY A 553 -28.66 1.49 27.23
C GLY A 553 -27.78 0.94 28.38
N GLU A 554 -27.59 -0.38 28.42
CA GLU A 554 -26.74 -1.06 29.43
C GLU A 554 -25.26 -1.14 29.01
N LEU A 555 -24.95 -0.75 27.77
CA LEU A 555 -23.59 -0.76 27.22
C LEU A 555 -22.98 0.63 27.28
N SER A 556 -21.69 0.68 27.48
CA SER A 556 -20.85 1.87 27.29
C SER A 556 -19.94 1.68 26.09
N ILE A 557 -19.84 2.71 25.27
CA ILE A 557 -18.99 2.74 24.09
C ILE A 557 -17.79 3.62 24.39
N LEU A 558 -16.61 3.06 24.24
CA LEU A 558 -15.34 3.77 24.36
C LEU A 558 -14.65 3.80 23.00
N SER A 559 -14.43 4.98 22.44
CA SER A 559 -13.75 5.14 21.14
C SER A 559 -12.47 5.93 21.30
N GLY A 560 -11.45 5.59 20.52
CA GLY A 560 -10.15 6.26 20.60
C GLY A 560 -9.12 5.69 19.65
N THR A 561 -7.85 5.89 20.00
CA THR A 561 -6.72 5.35 19.23
C THR A 561 -5.73 4.69 20.17
N ALA A 562 -5.08 3.62 19.70
CA ALA A 562 -4.00 2.96 20.45
C ALA A 562 -3.00 2.28 19.51
N PRO A 563 -1.72 2.13 19.92
CA PRO A 563 -0.71 1.43 19.15
C PRO A 563 -1.13 0.00 18.82
N VAL A 564 -0.85 -0.45 17.59
CA VAL A 564 -1.12 -1.84 17.19
C VAL A 564 -0.32 -2.82 18.06
N SER A 565 0.90 -2.45 18.43
CA SER A 565 1.80 -3.25 19.26
C SER A 565 1.19 -3.62 20.62
N THR A 566 0.51 -2.69 21.26
CA THR A 566 -0.05 -2.86 22.61
C THR A 566 -1.47 -3.42 22.60
N MET A 567 -2.25 -3.18 21.53
CA MET A 567 -3.62 -3.72 21.40
C MET A 567 -3.69 -5.18 20.94
N ARG A 568 -2.56 -5.77 20.62
CA ARG A 568 -2.49 -7.16 20.15
C ARG A 568 -3.07 -8.12 21.20
N GLY A 569 -4.05 -8.92 20.80
CA GLY A 569 -4.72 -9.88 21.70
C GLY A 569 -5.72 -9.29 22.69
N TYR A 570 -5.88 -7.97 22.77
CA TYR A 570 -6.79 -7.33 23.72
C TYR A 570 -8.26 -7.74 23.54
N GLN A 571 -8.68 -8.10 22.34
CA GLN A 571 -10.01 -8.68 22.08
C GLN A 571 -10.32 -9.85 23.02
N ARG A 572 -9.35 -10.74 23.28
CA ARG A 572 -9.52 -11.90 24.15
C ARG A 572 -9.74 -11.49 25.61
N GLU A 573 -9.01 -10.45 26.04
CA GLU A 573 -9.16 -9.89 27.40
C GLU A 573 -10.53 -9.23 27.57
N VAL A 574 -10.96 -8.45 26.56
CA VAL A 574 -12.29 -7.83 26.53
C VAL A 574 -13.38 -8.86 26.68
N VAL A 575 -13.34 -9.93 25.90
CA VAL A 575 -14.31 -11.02 25.98
C VAL A 575 -14.29 -11.68 27.37
N ALA A 576 -13.10 -11.89 27.95
CA ALA A 576 -12.94 -12.53 29.25
C ALA A 576 -13.52 -11.71 30.40
N TYR A 577 -13.18 -10.41 30.52
CA TYR A 577 -13.67 -9.61 31.65
C TYR A 577 -15.13 -9.13 31.48
N SER A 578 -15.62 -9.04 30.25
CA SER A 578 -17.01 -8.71 29.95
C SER A 578 -17.94 -9.92 29.93
N ARG A 579 -17.44 -11.13 30.25
CA ARG A 579 -18.18 -12.40 30.21
C ARG A 579 -18.83 -12.69 28.85
N GLY A 580 -18.13 -12.31 27.77
CA GLY A 580 -18.61 -12.52 26.41
C GLY A 580 -19.53 -11.42 25.84
N HIS A 581 -19.84 -10.39 26.61
CA HIS A 581 -20.71 -9.28 26.18
C HIS A 581 -19.94 -8.13 25.54
N GLY A 582 -18.60 -8.05 25.71
CA GLY A 582 -17.76 -7.00 25.14
C GLY A 582 -17.36 -7.30 23.70
N ARG A 583 -17.31 -6.25 22.89
CA ARG A 583 -16.88 -6.28 21.50
C ARG A 583 -15.84 -5.19 21.26
N LEU A 584 -14.74 -5.54 20.62
CA LEU A 584 -13.70 -4.60 20.22
C LEU A 584 -13.63 -4.56 18.68
N PHE A 585 -13.77 -3.40 18.13
CA PHE A 585 -13.59 -3.14 16.69
C PHE A 585 -12.35 -2.28 16.52
N CYS A 586 -11.38 -2.77 15.77
CA CYS A 586 -10.16 -2.04 15.44
C CYS A 586 -10.08 -1.77 13.95
N THR A 587 -9.70 -0.56 13.58
CA THR A 587 -9.41 -0.19 12.19
C THR A 587 -8.06 0.50 12.14
N LEU A 588 -7.22 0.18 11.15
CA LEU A 588 -5.97 0.89 11.00
C LEU A 588 -6.26 2.37 10.67
N LYS A 589 -5.82 3.27 11.54
CA LYS A 589 -5.96 4.71 11.35
C LYS A 589 -4.83 5.28 10.47
N GLY A 590 -3.65 4.68 10.56
CA GLY A 590 -2.42 5.11 9.92
C GLY A 590 -1.25 4.94 10.87
N TYR A 591 -0.23 5.77 10.69
CA TYR A 591 0.98 5.78 11.49
C TYR A 591 1.01 7.01 12.39
N ALA A 592 1.59 6.88 13.58
CA ALA A 592 1.80 7.97 14.53
C ALA A 592 3.19 7.81 15.18
N PRO A 593 3.74 8.85 15.82
CA PRO A 593 5.02 8.75 16.53
C PRO A 593 5.03 7.57 17.50
N CYS A 594 6.10 6.78 17.45
CA CYS A 594 6.24 5.58 18.26
C CYS A 594 6.32 5.95 19.76
N HIS A 595 5.51 5.32 20.60
CA HIS A 595 5.42 5.62 22.01
C HIS A 595 6.68 5.21 22.80
N ASN A 596 7.44 4.23 22.33
CA ASN A 596 8.67 3.71 22.94
C ASN A 596 9.82 3.64 21.92
N GLU A 597 10.03 4.72 21.16
CA GLU A 597 10.98 4.82 20.06
C GLU A 597 12.38 4.32 20.45
N GLU A 598 12.93 4.80 21.58
CA GLU A 598 14.28 4.46 22.03
C GLU A 598 14.47 2.95 22.24
N GLU A 599 13.49 2.30 22.89
CA GLU A 599 13.50 0.85 23.13
C GLU A 599 13.46 0.05 21.82
N VAL A 600 12.64 0.51 20.86
CA VAL A 600 12.48 -0.16 19.56
C VAL A 600 13.75 -0.03 18.73
N VAL A 601 14.35 1.16 18.69
CA VAL A 601 15.60 1.43 17.96
C VAL A 601 16.74 0.59 18.54
N GLU A 602 16.89 0.56 19.87
CA GLU A 602 17.91 -0.25 20.54
C GLU A 602 17.73 -1.75 20.26
N ARG A 603 16.47 -2.23 20.31
CA ARG A 603 16.15 -3.65 20.04
C ARG A 603 16.46 -4.06 18.60
N ILE A 604 16.17 -3.19 17.61
CA ILE A 604 16.43 -3.49 16.19
C ILE A 604 17.92 -3.37 15.89
N GLY A 605 18.61 -2.39 16.49
CA GLY A 605 20.07 -2.23 16.39
C GLY A 605 20.55 -1.99 14.96
N TYR A 606 19.77 -1.30 14.13
CA TYR A 606 20.16 -1.01 12.75
C TYR A 606 21.30 -0.01 12.68
N LEU A 607 22.32 -0.33 11.91
CA LEU A 607 23.49 0.53 11.71
C LEU A 607 23.46 1.10 10.29
N PRO A 608 23.05 2.36 10.10
CA PRO A 608 22.86 2.96 8.77
C PRO A 608 24.16 3.07 7.96
N GLU A 609 25.30 3.19 8.59
CA GLU A 609 26.62 3.26 7.94
C GLU A 609 27.11 1.89 7.47
N ALA A 610 26.65 0.81 8.09
CA ALA A 610 27.01 -0.56 7.70
C ALA A 610 26.14 -1.10 6.53
N ASP A 611 25.05 -0.42 6.19
CA ASP A 611 24.20 -0.82 5.07
C ASP A 611 24.80 -0.38 3.72
N LEU A 612 25.66 -1.21 3.16
CA LEU A 612 26.35 -0.95 1.88
C LEU A 612 25.39 -0.80 0.71
N SER A 613 24.21 -1.38 0.77
CA SER A 613 23.18 -1.25 -0.29
C SER A 613 22.50 0.13 -0.27
N ASN A 614 22.60 0.86 0.83
CA ASN A 614 22.08 2.20 1.03
C ASN A 614 23.14 3.13 1.63
N THR A 615 24.34 3.10 1.08
CA THR A 615 25.45 3.91 1.58
C THR A 615 25.15 5.40 1.57
N PRO A 616 25.44 6.16 2.64
CA PRO A 616 25.32 7.61 2.67
C PRO A 616 26.55 8.33 2.07
N ASP A 617 27.66 7.61 1.87
CA ASP A 617 28.91 8.17 1.41
C ASP A 617 28.88 8.44 -0.08
N SER A 618 29.64 9.43 -0.54
CA SER A 618 29.75 9.84 -1.95
C SER A 618 31.10 9.44 -2.53
N VAL A 619 31.16 9.34 -3.86
CA VAL A 619 32.37 9.00 -4.59
C VAL A 619 32.82 10.21 -5.39
N PHE A 620 34.02 10.69 -5.12
CA PHE A 620 34.69 11.80 -5.81
C PHE A 620 35.91 11.32 -6.60
N CYS A 621 36.42 12.11 -7.51
CA CYS A 621 37.59 11.79 -8.30
C CYS A 621 38.71 12.85 -8.14
N ALA A 622 39.87 12.42 -7.77
CA ALA A 622 41.06 13.25 -7.76
C ALA A 622 42.24 12.57 -8.47
N HIS A 623 42.97 13.31 -9.31
CA HIS A 623 44.12 12.77 -10.03
C HIS A 623 43.84 11.50 -10.87
N GLY A 624 42.59 11.33 -11.32
CA GLY A 624 42.18 10.17 -12.14
C GLY A 624 41.88 8.89 -11.34
N ALA A 625 41.73 8.98 -10.00
CA ALA A 625 41.33 7.91 -9.13
C ALA A 625 40.07 8.31 -8.34
N GLY A 626 39.07 7.41 -8.30
CA GLY A 626 37.89 7.59 -7.46
C GLY A 626 38.23 7.31 -5.99
N PHE A 627 37.69 8.08 -5.08
CA PHE A 627 37.79 7.86 -3.64
C PHE A 627 36.46 8.13 -2.96
N VAL A 628 36.22 7.41 -1.84
CA VAL A 628 34.99 7.56 -1.07
C VAL A 628 35.14 8.68 -0.07
N VAL A 629 34.16 9.56 0.00
CA VAL A 629 34.05 10.63 0.99
C VAL A 629 32.89 10.31 1.91
N PRO A 630 33.15 10.24 3.24
CA PRO A 630 32.11 9.99 4.22
C PRO A 630 31.02 11.05 4.17
N TRP A 631 29.79 10.64 4.47
CA TRP A 631 28.59 11.47 4.34
C TRP A 631 28.71 12.85 5.02
N TYR A 632 29.38 12.95 6.15
CA TYR A 632 29.56 14.19 6.91
C TYR A 632 30.61 15.14 6.31
N GLU A 633 31.50 14.66 5.42
CA GLU A 633 32.50 15.46 4.69
C GLU A 633 32.02 15.84 3.29
N VAL A 634 30.94 15.23 2.77
CA VAL A 634 30.44 15.50 1.42
C VAL A 634 30.20 16.99 1.14
N PRO A 635 29.69 17.81 2.05
CA PRO A 635 29.53 19.25 1.84
C PRO A 635 30.84 20.00 1.57
N ASP A 636 31.99 19.50 2.05
CA ASP A 636 33.30 20.13 1.82
C ASP A 636 33.87 19.83 0.43
N TYR A 637 33.35 18.78 -0.24
CA TYR A 637 33.82 18.32 -1.56
C TYR A 637 32.84 18.59 -2.70
N MET A 638 31.60 19.02 -2.41
CA MET A 638 30.57 19.26 -3.44
C MET A 638 31.03 20.30 -4.47
N HIS A 639 30.56 20.16 -5.71
CA HIS A 639 30.89 21.04 -6.83
C HIS A 639 29.84 22.12 -7.12
N ILE A 640 28.67 22.04 -6.48
CA ILE A 640 27.59 23.02 -6.50
C ILE A 640 27.52 23.64 -5.12
N GLU A 641 27.41 24.97 -5.04
CA GLU A 641 27.22 25.65 -3.75
C GLU A 641 25.88 25.23 -3.16
N GLY A 642 25.88 24.70 -1.92
CA GLY A 642 24.69 24.33 -1.17
C GLY A 642 23.88 25.54 -0.70
N MET A 643 22.69 25.31 -0.12
CA MET A 643 21.92 26.39 0.49
C MET A 643 22.66 26.93 1.70
N GLU A 644 22.95 28.25 1.69
CA GLU A 644 23.53 28.96 2.84
C GLU A 644 22.52 28.98 4.00
N GLN A 645 22.55 27.95 4.85
CA GLN A 645 21.93 27.98 6.20
C GLN A 645 22.62 27.00 7.13
N GLU A 646 23.85 27.26 7.52
CA GLU A 646 24.37 26.67 8.75
C GLU A 646 24.09 27.61 9.91
N SER A 647 23.19 27.22 10.82
CA SER A 647 23.10 27.86 12.11
C SER A 647 24.33 27.58 12.97
N GLU A 648 24.68 28.51 13.87
CA GLU A 648 25.81 28.29 14.80
C GLU A 648 25.67 27.02 15.66
N GLU A 649 24.43 26.56 15.89
CA GLU A 649 24.13 25.30 16.60
C GLU A 649 24.49 24.07 15.75
N GLU A 650 24.30 24.09 14.45
CA GLU A 650 24.66 22.99 13.53
C GLU A 650 26.16 22.85 13.37
N LYS A 651 26.88 23.96 13.32
CA LYS A 651 28.37 23.95 13.36
C LYS A 651 28.90 23.34 14.65
N MET A 652 28.27 23.64 15.81
CA MET A 652 28.61 23.02 17.07
C MET A 652 28.31 21.54 17.11
N LEU A 653 27.19 21.11 16.55
CA LEU A 653 26.79 19.70 16.49
C LEU A 653 27.73 18.91 15.55
N ARG A 654 28.13 19.50 14.42
CA ARG A 654 29.11 18.93 13.50
C ARG A 654 30.46 18.74 14.17
N ALA A 655 30.98 19.79 14.81
CA ALA A 655 32.23 19.73 15.56
C ALA A 655 32.19 18.70 16.74
N ALA A 656 31.03 18.55 17.39
CA ALA A 656 30.84 17.54 18.45
C ALA A 656 30.81 16.11 17.89
N ASN A 657 30.23 15.90 16.70
CA ASN A 657 30.20 14.60 16.04
C ASN A 657 31.58 14.22 15.48
N GLU A 658 32.31 15.17 14.91
CA GLU A 658 33.70 14.98 14.48
C GLU A 658 34.60 14.61 15.66
N ALA A 659 34.43 15.26 16.81
CA ALA A 659 35.17 14.92 18.04
C ALA A 659 34.79 13.55 18.61
N LYS A 660 33.53 13.11 18.47
CA LYS A 660 33.11 11.75 18.84
C LYS A 660 33.71 10.69 17.91
N ARG A 661 33.79 10.95 16.61
CA ARG A 661 34.38 10.01 15.64
C ARG A 661 35.89 9.90 15.78
N ALA A 662 36.57 11.03 15.93
CA ALA A 662 38.02 11.02 16.24
C ALA A 662 38.34 10.19 17.50
N LYS A 663 37.44 10.19 18.51
CA LYS A 663 37.55 9.30 19.66
C LYS A 663 37.24 7.84 19.35
N GLN A 664 36.33 7.53 18.44
CA GLN A 664 35.99 6.16 18.03
C GLN A 664 37.09 5.54 17.16
N GLU A 665 37.74 6.31 16.28
CA GLU A 665 38.88 5.85 15.50
C GLU A 665 40.08 5.47 16.40
N ILE A 666 40.29 6.21 17.50
CA ILE A 666 41.33 5.89 18.48
C ILE A 666 41.00 4.62 19.29
N VAL A 667 39.72 4.23 19.34
CA VAL A 667 39.24 3.05 20.13
C VAL A 667 39.19 1.77 19.31
N ARG A 668 39.29 1.82 17.97
CA ARG A 668 39.46 0.59 17.18
C ARG A 668 40.82 -0.01 17.48
N SER A 669 40.80 -1.07 18.27
CA SER A 669 42.01 -1.79 18.61
C SER A 669 42.64 -2.42 17.34
N LEU A 670 43.96 -2.52 17.32
CA LEU A 670 44.68 -3.25 16.25
C LEU A 670 44.13 -4.69 16.07
N GLU A 671 43.58 -5.27 17.13
CA GLU A 671 42.97 -6.59 17.13
C GLU A 671 41.67 -6.68 16.29
N ASP A 672 40.85 -5.60 16.25
CA ASP A 672 39.64 -5.59 15.40
C ASP A 672 40.00 -5.51 13.91
N TYR A 673 41.07 -4.78 13.58
CA TYR A 673 41.58 -4.67 12.22
C TYR A 673 42.23 -5.99 11.74
N GLU A 674 42.92 -6.71 12.64
CA GLU A 674 43.46 -8.03 12.36
C GLU A 674 42.35 -9.07 12.18
N ALA A 675 41.26 -8.99 12.93
CA ALA A 675 40.12 -9.91 12.81
C ALA A 675 39.37 -9.72 11.50
N GLU A 676 39.10 -8.48 11.08
CA GLU A 676 38.47 -8.18 9.78
C GLU A 676 39.35 -8.65 8.59
N ASN A 677 40.67 -8.45 8.67
CA ASN A 677 41.58 -8.93 7.64
C ASN A 677 41.67 -10.46 7.60
N GLU A 678 41.55 -11.14 8.73
CA GLU A 678 41.55 -12.61 8.79
C GLU A 678 40.25 -13.17 8.20
N GLU A 679 39.11 -12.51 8.42
CA GLU A 679 37.81 -12.91 7.85
C GLU A 679 37.76 -12.67 6.32
N LEU A 680 38.25 -11.53 5.86
CA LEU A 680 38.42 -11.24 4.43
C LEU A 680 39.37 -12.23 3.74
N LYS A 681 40.44 -12.62 4.41
CA LYS A 681 41.37 -13.63 3.90
C LYS A 681 40.73 -15.00 3.82
N GLN A 682 39.91 -15.41 4.77
CA GLN A 682 39.16 -16.65 4.74
C GLN A 682 38.11 -16.66 3.61
N ILE A 683 37.42 -15.56 3.37
CA ILE A 683 36.46 -15.40 2.25
C ILE A 683 37.21 -15.48 0.92
N PHE A 684 38.34 -14.81 0.80
CA PHE A 684 39.15 -14.82 -0.41
C PHE A 684 39.74 -16.21 -0.68
N GLU A 685 40.28 -16.89 0.34
CA GLU A 685 40.80 -18.26 0.23
C GLU A 685 39.71 -19.28 -0.13
N ARG A 686 38.48 -19.07 0.33
CA ARG A 686 37.33 -19.91 0.01
C ARG A 686 36.84 -19.73 -1.44
N THR A 687 37.04 -18.53 -1.99
CA THR A 687 36.55 -18.17 -3.34
C THR A 687 37.61 -18.39 -4.42
N TYR A 688 38.87 -18.10 -4.13
CA TYR A 688 39.98 -18.10 -5.10
C TYR A 688 41.13 -19.03 -4.78
N GLY A 689 41.06 -19.76 -3.65
CA GLY A 689 42.10 -20.68 -3.20
C GLY A 689 43.17 -20.02 -2.33
N PRO A 690 44.07 -20.79 -1.70
CA PRO A 690 44.98 -20.30 -0.66
C PRO A 690 45.92 -19.21 -1.16
N VAL A 691 45.94 -18.07 -0.46
CA VAL A 691 46.83 -16.95 -0.75
C VAL A 691 48.26 -17.26 -0.29
N LYS A 692 49.21 -17.25 -1.22
CA LYS A 692 50.63 -17.36 -0.89
C LYS A 692 51.12 -16.04 -0.32
N VAL A 693 51.25 -15.98 0.99
CA VAL A 693 51.88 -14.82 1.69
C VAL A 693 53.39 -15.03 1.67
N TYR A 694 54.09 -14.19 0.92
CA TYR A 694 55.56 -14.12 1.02
C TYR A 694 55.94 -13.31 2.25
N ARG A 695 56.61 -13.95 3.22
CA ARG A 695 57.17 -13.24 4.39
C ARG A 695 58.47 -12.60 3.98
N GLN A 696 58.78 -11.45 4.62
CA GLN A 696 59.98 -10.68 4.38
C GLN A 696 61.28 -11.46 4.58
N ASP A 697 61.24 -12.52 5.39
CA ASP A 697 62.40 -13.43 5.62
C ASP A 697 62.76 -14.31 4.40
N ASP A 698 61.90 -14.45 3.43
CA ASP A 698 62.15 -15.23 2.20
C ASP A 698 62.93 -14.40 1.16
N GLU A 699 62.98 -13.08 1.23
CA GLU A 699 63.77 -12.22 0.33
C GLU A 699 65.30 -12.34 0.58
N GLU A 700 65.71 -12.59 1.81
CA GLU A 700 67.15 -12.77 2.12
C GLU A 700 67.74 -14.10 1.61
N GLN A 701 66.92 -15.14 1.46
CA GLN A 701 67.35 -16.44 0.89
C GLN A 701 67.50 -16.44 -0.64
N TYR A 702 66.80 -15.54 -1.33
CA TYR A 702 66.85 -15.44 -2.79
C TYR A 702 68.04 -14.61 -3.30
N GLN A 703 68.63 -13.73 -2.48
CA GLN A 703 69.78 -12.91 -2.88
C GLN A 703 71.13 -13.63 -2.82
N SER A 704 71.20 -14.84 -2.23
CA SER A 704 72.45 -15.60 -2.07
C SER A 704 72.77 -16.54 -3.25
N SER A 705 71.92 -16.68 -4.27
CA SER A 705 72.09 -17.65 -5.34
C SER A 705 72.22 -17.07 -6.77
N ALA A 706 72.53 -15.78 -6.94
CA ALA A 706 72.78 -15.17 -8.23
C ALA A 706 74.26 -15.30 -8.67
N PRO A 707 74.56 -15.77 -9.87
CA PRO A 707 75.95 -15.90 -10.35
C PRO A 707 76.52 -14.52 -10.65
N LYS A 708 77.75 -14.33 -10.25
CA LYS A 708 78.56 -13.13 -10.51
C LYS A 708 78.85 -13.04 -12.01
N GLY A 709 78.30 -12.03 -12.66
CA GLY A 709 78.73 -11.61 -13.97
C GLY A 709 77.67 -11.00 -14.84
N ALA A 710 77.56 -9.71 -14.86
CA ALA A 710 77.52 -8.77 -15.97
C ALA A 710 76.65 -7.52 -15.71
N SER A 711 77.31 -6.39 -15.89
CA SER A 711 76.80 -5.11 -16.41
C SER A 711 75.82 -4.30 -15.53
N THR A 712 76.34 -3.21 -15.09
CA THR A 712 75.69 -2.03 -14.48
C THR A 712 74.47 -1.55 -15.20
N TYR A 713 73.31 -1.79 -14.62
CA TYR A 713 72.11 -1.00 -14.89
C TYR A 713 71.67 -0.39 -13.58
N ARG A 714 71.63 0.97 -13.50
CA ARG A 714 71.06 1.67 -12.37
C ARG A 714 69.53 1.61 -12.49
N PRO A 715 68.80 1.02 -11.55
CA PRO A 715 67.36 1.11 -11.58
C PRO A 715 66.93 2.54 -11.20
N ALA A 716 66.00 3.08 -11.98
CA ALA A 716 65.25 4.27 -11.63
C ALA A 716 64.53 4.07 -10.30
N LYS A 717 64.46 5.12 -9.49
CA LYS A 717 63.70 5.14 -8.22
C LYS A 717 62.31 4.54 -8.42
N LYS A 718 62.02 3.45 -7.71
CA LYS A 718 60.63 2.95 -7.57
C LYS A 718 59.80 4.10 -7.04
N LYS A 719 58.80 4.50 -7.83
CA LYS A 719 57.65 5.21 -7.28
C LYS A 719 57.01 4.28 -6.26
N GLN A 720 56.66 4.81 -5.10
CA GLN A 720 55.79 4.13 -4.15
C GLN A 720 54.55 3.63 -4.94
N GLN A 721 54.31 2.35 -4.89
CA GLN A 721 53.06 1.77 -5.34
C GLN A 721 51.97 2.31 -4.39
N GLU A 722 51.15 3.18 -4.90
CA GLU A 722 49.87 3.47 -4.30
C GLU A 722 49.05 2.17 -4.32
N GLU A 723 48.40 1.86 -3.22
CA GLU A 723 47.54 0.70 -3.08
C GLU A 723 46.48 0.75 -4.20
N GLU A 724 46.49 -0.21 -5.09
CA GLU A 724 45.44 -0.38 -6.09
C GLU A 724 44.21 -0.98 -5.41
N TYR A 725 43.17 -0.19 -5.22
CA TYR A 725 41.86 -0.70 -4.81
C TYR A 725 41.18 -1.32 -5.99
N LEU A 726 40.90 -2.60 -5.93
CA LEU A 726 40.08 -3.31 -6.90
C LEU A 726 38.60 -2.99 -6.61
N LEU A 727 38.03 -2.05 -7.37
CA LEU A 727 36.58 -1.83 -7.42
C LEU A 727 35.96 -2.99 -8.21
N VAL A 728 35.43 -3.97 -7.50
CA VAL A 728 34.64 -5.05 -8.12
C VAL A 728 33.24 -4.51 -8.37
N ASP A 729 32.91 -4.37 -9.67
CA ASP A 729 31.56 -4.03 -10.12
C ASP A 729 30.61 -5.18 -9.75
N GLY A 730 29.70 -4.95 -8.82
CA GLY A 730 28.74 -5.93 -8.31
C GLY A 730 27.70 -6.40 -9.34
N TYR A 731 27.81 -6.01 -10.60
CA TYR A 731 26.90 -6.42 -11.69
C TYR A 731 27.36 -7.64 -12.48
N ASN A 732 28.55 -8.18 -12.20
CA ASN A 732 29.11 -9.33 -12.94
C ASN A 732 29.51 -10.51 -12.04
N ILE A 733 28.84 -10.69 -10.92
CA ILE A 733 28.94 -11.92 -10.13
C ILE A 733 27.53 -12.53 -9.98
#